data_b770715a0bbc1ec3444d5ffac6626d2f
#
_entry.id   b770715a0bbc1ec3444d5ffac6626d2f
#
_cell.length_a   1.000
_cell.length_b   1.000
_cell.length_c   1.000
_cell.angle_alpha   90.00
_cell.angle_beta   90.00
_cell.angle_gamma   90.00
#
_symmetry.space_group_name_H-M   'P 1'
#
loop_
_entity.id
_entity.type
_entity.pdbx_description
1 polymer ?
#
loop_
_entity_poly.entity_id
_entity_poly.type
_entity_poly.pdbx_seq_one_letter_code
_entity_poly.pdbx_strand_id
1 'polypeptide(L)'
;MTRVLIWLRAAAGRQDIVLAALLLVTVLMIIIPMPPSVMDLLIALNLGVSLLLLMVALYINEPLDFSAFPSVLLMTTLFRLGLTISTSRLILLHADAGDIVYTFGDFAAGGNIVVGMIVFLIITIVNFIVITKGSERVAEVGARFSLDGMPGKQMSIDGDLRAGTIDAAEAKRLRRIVQKESQFYGAMDGAMKFVKGDAIAGLVIIVVNLLGGIGVGVFMRGMSAGDAAAIYAILSIGDGLVSQIPALLISVTAGIIVTRVPGEQRRNLARELTDQLAAQPRSLTLAAVVLVLFGLIPGFPMHYFLLLAALAGGAAWWIKREAKDGALATEAGAVAGADGAAAKPGRPGAQPLLAKVGVTLAESCGGIAAVSGRIDALRHQKFEQFGVPMPEVQVTTDATLPGDRLDIQLYHESVMTIDVVSEAALAHYDATHPIPALRALEGGAPRETPLPFGGQTLFWLDDRQRAAWLAGGGTVIDGADRVAHCVSLVIDAHAADFLGVQEARFLMDAMEDRYGELVKELQRQLPISRTAEVLQRLVAEGVSIRDLRRVFEALIEWAPKERDQIMLTEYVRLSLRRHITRRFRRGTEHITGWNVGRGIEDVVRAAVRQTASGSYADLNPAQTDAILGAIDGAVDAHDGTPAVLFTAMDVRRFVRKLIERERADLPVLSFQEVADEPHVRVLGTIDVRGAF
;
A
#
# COMPACT_ATOMS: atom_id res chain seq x y z
N MET A 1 -32.99 -17.00 37.30
CA MET A 1 -32.14 -16.19 36.38
C MET A 1 -31.19 -15.22 37.11
N THR A 2 -31.61 -14.45 38.10
CA THR A 2 -30.78 -13.48 38.83
C THR A 2 -29.59 -14.07 39.61
N ARG A 3 -29.74 -15.27 40.23
CA ARG A 3 -28.62 -15.90 40.96
C ARG A 3 -27.49 -16.39 40.06
N VAL A 4 -27.80 -16.87 38.84
CA VAL A 4 -26.82 -17.35 37.87
C VAL A 4 -26.01 -16.16 37.33
N LEU A 5 -26.66 -15.02 37.05
CA LEU A 5 -26.01 -13.78 36.63
C LEU A 5 -25.08 -13.17 37.68
N ILE A 6 -25.45 -13.29 38.98
CA ILE A 6 -24.60 -12.83 40.10
C ILE A 6 -23.37 -13.76 40.23
N TRP A 7 -23.54 -15.08 40.09
CA TRP A 7 -22.46 -16.05 40.08
C TRP A 7 -21.51 -15.85 38.88
N LEU A 8 -22.04 -15.60 37.66
CA LEU A 8 -21.25 -15.28 36.48
C LEU A 8 -20.47 -13.98 36.62
N ARG A 9 -21.06 -12.95 37.24
CA ARG A 9 -20.34 -11.69 37.55
C ARG A 9 -19.26 -11.86 38.62
N ALA A 10 -19.51 -12.72 39.63
CA ALA A 10 -18.51 -13.01 40.66
C ALA A 10 -17.36 -13.89 40.13
N ALA A 11 -17.64 -14.77 39.18
CA ALA A 11 -16.63 -15.57 38.47
C ALA A 11 -15.80 -14.75 37.48
N ALA A 12 -16.40 -13.76 36.84
CA ALA A 12 -15.69 -12.85 35.93
C ALA A 12 -14.62 -11.97 36.61
N GLY A 13 -14.71 -11.79 37.94
CA GLY A 13 -13.68 -11.08 38.72
C GLY A 13 -12.53 -11.98 39.24
N ARG A 14 -12.59 -13.32 39.03
CA ARG A 14 -11.59 -14.28 39.50
C ARG A 14 -11.24 -15.29 38.43
N GLN A 15 -10.65 -14.77 37.33
CA GLN A 15 -10.33 -15.51 36.12
C GLN A 15 -9.37 -16.69 36.38
N ASP A 16 -8.45 -16.56 37.31
CA ASP A 16 -7.49 -17.55 37.78
C ASP A 16 -8.19 -18.77 38.41
N ILE A 17 -9.29 -18.58 39.17
CA ILE A 17 -10.07 -19.69 39.75
C ILE A 17 -10.80 -20.46 38.67
N VAL A 18 -11.34 -19.79 37.65
CA VAL A 18 -12.02 -20.46 36.52
C VAL A 18 -11.04 -21.34 35.76
N LEU A 19 -9.83 -20.83 35.50
CA LEU A 19 -8.76 -21.56 34.81
C LEU A 19 -8.33 -22.81 35.64
N ALA A 20 -8.08 -22.62 36.93
CA ALA A 20 -7.70 -23.70 37.82
C ALA A 20 -8.81 -24.75 37.94
N ALA A 21 -10.08 -24.34 38.01
CA ALA A 21 -11.23 -25.24 38.04
C ALA A 21 -11.35 -26.06 36.74
N LEU A 22 -11.14 -25.45 35.58
CA LEU A 22 -11.15 -26.15 34.30
C LEU A 22 -10.06 -27.23 34.22
N LEU A 23 -8.84 -26.92 34.64
CA LEU A 23 -7.73 -27.88 34.73
C LEU A 23 -8.06 -29.02 35.70
N LEU A 24 -8.58 -28.70 36.88
CA LEU A 24 -8.97 -29.70 37.87
C LEU A 24 -10.06 -30.63 37.34
N VAL A 25 -11.10 -30.08 36.71
CA VAL A 25 -12.17 -30.88 36.07
C VAL A 25 -11.57 -31.80 35.00
N THR A 26 -10.66 -31.33 34.19
CA THR A 26 -9.99 -32.15 33.15
C THR A 26 -9.23 -33.32 33.78
N VAL A 27 -8.48 -33.10 34.85
CA VAL A 27 -7.75 -34.16 35.54
C VAL A 27 -8.73 -35.14 36.22
N LEU A 28 -9.79 -34.62 36.85
CA LEU A 28 -10.82 -35.47 37.48
C LEU A 28 -11.54 -36.36 36.46
N MET A 29 -11.83 -35.87 35.26
CA MET A 29 -12.45 -36.65 34.17
C MET A 29 -11.60 -37.87 33.75
N ILE A 30 -10.28 -37.77 33.80
CA ILE A 30 -9.37 -38.86 33.47
C ILE A 30 -9.45 -39.95 34.56
N ILE A 31 -9.66 -39.57 35.82
CA ILE A 31 -9.60 -40.48 36.96
C ILE A 31 -10.97 -41.04 37.31
N ILE A 32 -12.00 -40.18 37.36
CA ILE A 32 -13.35 -40.54 37.85
C ILE A 32 -14.27 -40.84 36.66
N PRO A 33 -15.00 -41.98 36.67
CA PRO A 33 -15.99 -42.24 35.63
C PRO A 33 -17.16 -41.26 35.75
N MET A 34 -17.41 -40.54 34.67
CA MET A 34 -18.52 -39.58 34.56
C MET A 34 -19.77 -40.27 34.00
N PRO A 35 -20.99 -39.88 34.40
CA PRO A 35 -22.19 -40.40 33.77
C PRO A 35 -22.35 -39.93 32.33
N PRO A 36 -23.00 -40.70 31.41
CA PRO A 36 -23.14 -40.35 29.99
C PRO A 36 -23.73 -38.96 29.74
N SER A 37 -24.74 -38.54 30.50
CA SER A 37 -25.36 -37.20 30.36
C SER A 37 -24.42 -36.02 30.68
N VAL A 38 -23.45 -36.24 31.57
CA VAL A 38 -22.41 -35.23 31.85
C VAL A 38 -21.41 -35.20 30.70
N MET A 39 -21.10 -36.36 30.12
CA MET A 39 -20.22 -36.45 28.95
C MET A 39 -20.81 -35.69 27.76
N ASP A 40 -22.10 -35.87 27.47
CA ASP A 40 -22.78 -35.12 26.41
C ASP A 40 -22.68 -33.61 26.59
N LEU A 41 -22.91 -33.12 27.83
CA LEU A 41 -22.74 -31.68 28.14
C LEU A 41 -21.31 -31.18 27.89
N LEU A 42 -20.30 -31.96 28.31
CA LEU A 42 -18.90 -31.58 28.17
C LEU A 42 -18.43 -31.67 26.71
N ILE A 43 -18.94 -32.62 25.92
CA ILE A 43 -18.73 -32.72 24.48
C ILE A 43 -19.33 -31.51 23.77
N ALA A 44 -20.59 -31.16 24.09
CA ALA A 44 -21.24 -29.98 23.52
C ALA A 44 -20.48 -28.67 23.87
N LEU A 45 -19.98 -28.58 25.11
CA LEU A 45 -19.14 -27.45 25.55
C LEU A 45 -17.83 -27.35 24.74
N ASN A 46 -17.14 -28.48 24.53
CA ASN A 46 -15.91 -28.55 23.75
C ASN A 46 -16.12 -28.10 22.29
N LEU A 47 -17.21 -28.59 21.68
CA LEU A 47 -17.59 -28.17 20.33
C LEU A 47 -17.92 -26.68 20.27
N GLY A 48 -18.69 -26.18 21.24
CA GLY A 48 -19.05 -24.76 21.34
C GLY A 48 -17.82 -23.83 21.50
N VAL A 49 -16.88 -24.22 22.37
CA VAL A 49 -15.61 -23.46 22.55
C VAL A 49 -14.79 -23.47 21.26
N SER A 50 -14.68 -24.59 20.58
CA SER A 50 -13.93 -24.71 19.32
C SER A 50 -14.53 -23.83 18.22
N LEU A 51 -15.86 -23.79 18.13
CA LEU A 51 -16.57 -22.91 17.19
C LEU A 51 -16.37 -21.43 17.55
N LEU A 52 -16.45 -21.09 18.84
CA LEU A 52 -16.21 -19.74 19.32
C LEU A 52 -14.79 -19.28 18.97
N LEU A 53 -13.79 -20.13 19.18
CA LEU A 53 -12.40 -19.81 18.83
C LEU A 53 -12.24 -19.55 17.31
N LEU A 54 -12.91 -20.34 16.46
CA LEU A 54 -12.91 -20.11 15.02
C LEU A 54 -13.56 -18.76 14.67
N MET A 55 -14.70 -18.43 15.27
CA MET A 55 -15.35 -17.15 15.04
C MET A 55 -14.45 -15.98 15.49
N VAL A 56 -13.82 -16.08 16.65
CA VAL A 56 -12.87 -15.05 17.12
C VAL A 56 -11.73 -14.86 16.11
N ALA A 57 -11.15 -15.94 15.59
CA ALA A 57 -10.06 -15.88 14.60
C ALA A 57 -10.45 -15.15 13.29
N LEU A 58 -11.72 -15.27 12.87
CA LEU A 58 -12.22 -14.57 11.69
C LEU A 58 -12.34 -13.05 11.90
N TYR A 59 -12.56 -12.61 13.16
CA TYR A 59 -12.74 -11.19 13.50
C TYR A 59 -11.50 -10.49 14.03
N ILE A 60 -10.43 -11.22 14.36
CA ILE A 60 -9.15 -10.63 14.78
C ILE A 60 -8.54 -9.82 13.62
N ASN A 61 -7.96 -8.65 13.94
CA ASN A 61 -7.27 -7.82 12.96
C ASN A 61 -5.77 -8.14 12.88
N GLU A 62 -5.12 -8.42 14.00
CA GLU A 62 -3.70 -8.75 14.09
C GLU A 62 -3.49 -10.04 14.88
N PRO A 63 -2.48 -10.88 14.57
CA PRO A 63 -2.20 -12.10 15.32
C PRO A 63 -1.98 -11.87 16.83
N LEU A 64 -1.37 -10.73 17.18
CA LEU A 64 -1.09 -10.35 18.56
C LEU A 64 -2.31 -9.90 19.37
N ASP A 65 -3.43 -9.58 18.72
CA ASP A 65 -4.69 -9.26 19.41
C ASP A 65 -5.18 -10.45 20.24
N PHE A 66 -4.77 -11.67 19.86
CA PHE A 66 -5.06 -12.89 20.61
C PHE A 66 -3.78 -13.62 21.04
N SER A 67 -2.88 -12.90 21.69
CA SER A 67 -1.58 -13.43 22.13
C SER A 67 -1.68 -14.62 23.11
N ALA A 68 -2.81 -14.82 23.78
CA ALA A 68 -3.07 -15.97 24.66
C ALA A 68 -3.47 -17.24 23.89
N PHE A 69 -3.69 -17.18 22.58
CA PHE A 69 -4.19 -18.31 21.77
C PHE A 69 -3.36 -19.60 21.90
N PRO A 70 -2.02 -19.60 21.91
CA PRO A 70 -1.24 -20.84 22.11
C PRO A 70 -1.56 -21.53 23.44
N SER A 71 -1.77 -20.78 24.52
CA SER A 71 -2.14 -21.32 25.82
C SER A 71 -3.57 -21.88 25.82
N VAL A 72 -4.52 -21.19 25.18
CA VAL A 72 -5.89 -21.66 24.99
C VAL A 72 -5.90 -22.95 24.20
N LEU A 73 -5.04 -23.06 23.17
CA LEU A 73 -4.88 -24.25 22.34
C LEU A 73 -4.41 -25.47 23.15
N LEU A 74 -3.42 -25.29 24.03
CA LEU A 74 -2.96 -26.33 24.92
C LEU A 74 -4.05 -26.76 25.89
N MET A 75 -4.82 -25.81 26.44
CA MET A 75 -5.90 -26.13 27.38
C MET A 75 -7.06 -26.90 26.73
N THR A 76 -7.49 -26.45 25.53
CA THR A 76 -8.58 -27.12 24.80
C THR A 76 -8.17 -28.54 24.35
N THR A 77 -6.92 -28.74 23.95
CA THR A 77 -6.41 -30.08 23.61
C THR A 77 -6.32 -30.98 24.81
N LEU A 78 -5.87 -30.50 25.98
CA LEU A 78 -5.84 -31.27 27.22
C LEU A 78 -7.25 -31.65 27.67
N PHE A 79 -8.22 -30.73 27.59
CA PHE A 79 -9.62 -30.96 27.89
C PHE A 79 -10.21 -32.05 26.97
N ARG A 80 -9.94 -32.00 25.68
CA ARG A 80 -10.35 -33.00 24.68
C ARG A 80 -9.75 -34.37 24.96
N LEU A 81 -8.45 -34.46 25.30
CA LEU A 81 -7.83 -35.72 25.72
C LEU A 81 -8.53 -36.32 26.93
N GLY A 82 -8.88 -35.51 27.93
CA GLY A 82 -9.66 -35.94 29.08
C GLY A 82 -11.03 -36.51 28.70
N LEU A 83 -11.72 -35.81 27.76
CA LEU A 83 -12.99 -36.31 27.21
C LEU A 83 -12.81 -37.66 26.52
N THR A 84 -11.86 -37.80 25.59
CA THR A 84 -11.63 -39.02 24.81
C THR A 84 -11.26 -40.21 25.70
N ILE A 85 -10.48 -40.00 26.77
CA ILE A 85 -10.16 -41.07 27.73
C ILE A 85 -11.40 -41.46 28.52
N SER A 86 -12.24 -40.51 28.93
CA SER A 86 -13.45 -40.74 29.68
C SER A 86 -14.54 -41.46 28.85
N THR A 87 -14.73 -41.03 27.58
CA THR A 87 -15.66 -41.70 26.64
C THR A 87 -15.20 -43.12 26.33
N SER A 88 -13.89 -43.33 26.09
CA SER A 88 -13.33 -44.68 25.87
C SER A 88 -13.61 -45.63 27.03
N ARG A 89 -13.47 -45.13 28.27
CA ARG A 89 -13.82 -45.90 29.46
C ARG A 89 -15.31 -46.31 29.48
N LEU A 90 -16.21 -45.38 29.17
CA LEU A 90 -17.64 -45.63 29.11
C LEU A 90 -17.98 -46.64 28.01
N ILE A 91 -17.39 -46.50 26.83
CA ILE A 91 -17.55 -47.44 25.71
C ILE A 91 -17.17 -48.88 26.16
N LEU A 92 -15.99 -49.02 26.74
CA LEU A 92 -15.48 -50.35 27.14
C LEU A 92 -16.25 -50.96 28.32
N LEU A 93 -16.60 -50.14 29.36
CA LEU A 93 -17.27 -50.62 30.55
C LEU A 93 -18.78 -50.81 30.38
N HIS A 94 -19.47 -49.93 29.66
CA HIS A 94 -20.93 -49.91 29.61
C HIS A 94 -21.51 -50.16 28.21
N ALA A 95 -20.70 -50.10 27.13
CA ALA A 95 -21.13 -50.04 25.73
C ALA A 95 -22.11 -48.87 25.48
N ASP A 96 -21.87 -47.76 26.17
CA ASP A 96 -22.65 -46.54 26.11
C ASP A 96 -21.70 -45.37 26.41
N ALA A 97 -21.69 -44.37 25.59
CA ALA A 97 -20.84 -43.19 25.75
C ALA A 97 -21.64 -41.87 25.68
N GLY A 98 -22.95 -41.95 25.74
CA GLY A 98 -23.89 -40.84 25.63
C GLY A 98 -24.56 -40.75 24.25
N ASP A 99 -25.62 -39.96 24.21
CA ASP A 99 -26.48 -39.82 23.03
C ASP A 99 -25.76 -39.15 21.87
N ILE A 100 -24.88 -38.19 22.15
CA ILE A 100 -24.11 -37.50 21.12
C ILE A 100 -23.18 -38.45 20.38
N VAL A 101 -22.42 -39.29 21.12
CA VAL A 101 -21.49 -40.25 20.53
C VAL A 101 -22.22 -41.28 19.70
N TYR A 102 -23.32 -41.84 20.24
CA TYR A 102 -24.13 -42.81 19.53
C TYR A 102 -24.73 -42.20 18.25
N THR A 103 -25.34 -41.04 18.34
CA THR A 103 -25.99 -40.35 17.19
C THR A 103 -24.99 -40.05 16.06
N PHE A 104 -23.79 -39.56 16.39
CA PHE A 104 -22.76 -39.34 15.37
C PHE A 104 -22.27 -40.63 14.73
N GLY A 105 -22.15 -41.70 15.49
CA GLY A 105 -21.77 -43.01 15.00
C GLY A 105 -22.83 -43.65 14.09
N ASP A 106 -24.09 -43.63 14.49
CA ASP A 106 -25.22 -44.12 13.70
C ASP A 106 -25.41 -43.33 12.39
N PHE A 107 -25.35 -42.00 12.48
CA PHE A 107 -25.41 -41.14 11.31
C PHE A 107 -24.30 -41.43 10.29
N ALA A 108 -23.06 -41.65 10.76
CA ALA A 108 -21.93 -41.98 9.88
C ALA A 108 -22.01 -43.39 9.30
N ALA A 109 -22.57 -44.34 10.08
CA ALA A 109 -22.80 -45.72 9.62
C ALA A 109 -23.87 -45.78 8.52
N GLY A 110 -24.88 -44.88 8.54
CA GLY A 110 -25.91 -44.79 7.50
C GLY A 110 -26.63 -46.13 7.24
N GLY A 111 -26.81 -46.97 8.27
CA GLY A 111 -27.38 -48.30 8.16
C GLY A 111 -26.42 -49.39 7.65
N ASN A 112 -25.19 -49.06 7.25
CA ASN A 112 -24.16 -50.02 6.83
C ASN A 112 -22.83 -49.73 7.52
N ILE A 113 -22.53 -50.50 8.55
CA ILE A 113 -21.33 -50.31 9.39
C ILE A 113 -20.02 -50.38 8.59
N VAL A 114 -19.95 -51.29 7.58
CA VAL A 114 -18.73 -51.42 6.75
C VAL A 114 -18.47 -50.14 5.94
N VAL A 115 -19.52 -49.59 5.32
CA VAL A 115 -19.43 -48.32 4.58
C VAL A 115 -19.09 -47.17 5.52
N GLY A 116 -19.76 -47.11 6.69
CA GLY A 116 -19.48 -46.10 7.70
C GLY A 116 -18.03 -46.13 8.20
N MET A 117 -17.49 -47.33 8.43
CA MET A 117 -16.09 -47.51 8.83
C MET A 117 -15.11 -47.03 7.75
N ILE A 118 -15.37 -47.31 6.48
CA ILE A 118 -14.52 -46.85 5.36
C ILE A 118 -14.57 -45.34 5.25
N VAL A 119 -15.77 -44.73 5.27
CA VAL A 119 -15.93 -43.27 5.20
C VAL A 119 -15.25 -42.61 6.39
N PHE A 120 -15.45 -43.14 7.60
CA PHE A 120 -14.78 -42.64 8.79
C PHE A 120 -13.25 -42.70 8.69
N LEU A 121 -12.69 -43.81 8.16
CA LEU A 121 -11.26 -43.96 7.96
C LEU A 121 -10.73 -42.91 6.96
N ILE A 122 -11.45 -42.67 5.87
CA ILE A 122 -11.09 -41.62 4.88
C ILE A 122 -11.07 -40.26 5.56
N ILE A 123 -12.12 -39.87 6.29
CA ILE A 123 -12.20 -38.59 7.02
C ILE A 123 -11.04 -38.46 8.01
N THR A 124 -10.72 -39.51 8.74
CA THR A 124 -9.63 -39.54 9.72
C THR A 124 -8.28 -39.32 9.06
N ILE A 125 -8.01 -40.01 7.96
CA ILE A 125 -6.76 -39.86 7.20
C ILE A 125 -6.63 -38.46 6.65
N VAL A 126 -7.68 -37.90 6.02
CA VAL A 126 -7.68 -36.56 5.48
C VAL A 126 -7.47 -35.52 6.60
N ASN A 127 -8.20 -35.63 7.72
CA ASN A 127 -8.04 -34.71 8.85
C ASN A 127 -6.60 -34.72 9.39
N PHE A 128 -6.01 -35.92 9.57
CA PHE A 128 -4.64 -36.03 10.07
C PHE A 128 -3.59 -35.51 9.08
N ILE A 129 -3.63 -35.98 7.83
CA ILE A 129 -2.57 -35.68 6.85
C ILE A 129 -2.71 -34.26 6.34
N VAL A 130 -3.91 -33.83 5.94
CA VAL A 130 -4.10 -32.55 5.26
C VAL A 130 -4.23 -31.40 6.27
N ILE A 131 -5.07 -31.58 7.29
CA ILE A 131 -5.42 -30.47 8.17
C ILE A 131 -4.43 -30.35 9.33
N THR A 132 -4.26 -31.39 10.14
CA THR A 132 -3.41 -31.31 11.34
C THR A 132 -1.94 -31.15 10.98
N LYS A 133 -1.42 -31.97 10.06
CA LYS A 133 -0.03 -31.87 9.61
C LYS A 133 0.22 -30.60 8.76
N GLY A 134 -0.81 -30.15 8.01
CA GLY A 134 -0.76 -28.91 7.25
C GLY A 134 -0.64 -27.69 8.15
N SER A 135 -1.51 -27.56 9.15
CA SER A 135 -1.50 -26.46 10.11
C SER A 135 -0.22 -26.40 10.94
N GLU A 136 0.30 -27.58 11.36
CA GLU A 136 1.62 -27.69 12.02
C GLU A 136 2.72 -27.10 11.14
N ARG A 137 2.74 -27.46 9.84
CA ARG A 137 3.75 -26.97 8.92
C ARG A 137 3.67 -25.47 8.70
N VAL A 138 2.46 -24.92 8.60
CA VAL A 138 2.23 -23.48 8.50
C VAL A 138 2.75 -22.76 9.75
N ALA A 139 2.47 -23.27 10.95
CA ALA A 139 2.93 -22.70 12.20
C ALA A 139 4.47 -22.76 12.34
N GLU A 140 5.10 -23.87 11.97
CA GLU A 140 6.56 -24.06 11.95
C GLU A 140 7.24 -23.05 11.02
N VAL A 141 6.73 -22.92 9.78
CA VAL A 141 7.30 -22.00 8.79
C VAL A 141 7.09 -20.55 9.23
N GLY A 142 5.90 -20.18 9.73
CA GLY A 142 5.61 -18.85 10.25
C GLY A 142 6.53 -18.46 11.42
N ALA A 143 6.74 -19.40 12.37
CA ALA A 143 7.66 -19.19 13.49
C ALA A 143 9.09 -18.98 13.03
N ARG A 144 9.56 -19.77 12.06
CA ARG A 144 10.90 -19.64 11.50
C ARG A 144 11.12 -18.30 10.83
N PHE A 145 10.19 -17.86 9.96
CA PHE A 145 10.31 -16.54 9.31
C PHE A 145 10.25 -15.38 10.31
N SER A 146 9.43 -15.46 11.34
CA SER A 146 9.36 -14.42 12.38
C SER A 146 10.68 -14.33 13.17
N LEU A 147 11.29 -15.49 13.51
CA LEU A 147 12.57 -15.56 14.23
C LEU A 147 13.72 -15.08 13.35
N ASP A 148 13.81 -15.53 12.11
CA ASP A 148 14.88 -15.14 11.16
C ASP A 148 14.78 -13.65 10.79
N GLY A 149 13.58 -13.09 10.73
CA GLY A 149 13.34 -11.66 10.45
C GLY A 149 13.55 -10.72 11.64
N MET A 150 13.59 -11.22 12.87
CA MET A 150 13.69 -10.40 14.09
C MET A 150 14.93 -9.50 14.14
N PRO A 151 16.16 -9.97 13.80
CA PRO A 151 17.35 -9.11 13.80
C PRO A 151 17.22 -7.96 12.80
N GLY A 152 16.66 -8.21 11.61
CA GLY A 152 16.42 -7.17 10.60
C GLY A 152 15.43 -6.10 11.07
N LYS A 153 14.33 -6.51 11.68
CA LYS A 153 13.34 -5.57 12.28
C LYS A 153 14.00 -4.74 13.41
N GLN A 154 14.83 -5.34 14.25
CA GLN A 154 15.54 -4.61 15.30
C GLN A 154 16.56 -3.61 14.75
N MET A 155 17.34 -3.99 13.72
CA MET A 155 18.27 -3.09 13.04
C MET A 155 17.57 -1.90 12.38
N SER A 156 16.39 -2.11 11.79
CA SER A 156 15.57 -1.02 11.23
C SER A 156 15.14 -0.04 12.32
N ILE A 157 14.62 -0.54 13.46
CA ILE A 157 14.23 0.30 14.61
C ILE A 157 15.43 1.09 15.15
N ASP A 158 16.62 0.47 15.20
CA ASP A 158 17.84 1.15 15.64
C ASP A 158 18.30 2.20 14.63
N GLY A 159 18.10 1.97 13.34
CA GLY A 159 18.32 2.92 12.25
C GLY A 159 17.42 4.15 12.39
N ASP A 160 16.12 3.93 12.58
CA ASP A 160 15.12 4.99 12.75
C ASP A 160 15.37 5.84 14.01
N LEU A 161 15.80 5.19 15.11
CA LEU A 161 16.19 5.89 16.33
C LEU A 161 17.44 6.76 16.13
N ARG A 162 18.46 6.26 15.40
CA ARG A 162 19.67 7.03 15.07
C ARG A 162 19.40 8.17 14.09
N ALA A 163 18.46 7.97 13.16
CA ALA A 163 18.02 9.00 12.22
C ALA A 163 17.15 10.07 12.88
N GLY A 164 16.69 9.86 14.14
CA GLY A 164 15.80 10.78 14.84
C GLY A 164 14.35 10.77 14.36
N THR A 165 13.97 9.80 13.53
CA THR A 165 12.59 9.63 13.02
C THR A 165 11.63 9.12 14.09
N ILE A 166 12.15 8.40 15.09
CA ILE A 166 11.42 7.92 16.26
C ILE A 166 12.18 8.27 17.53
N ASP A 167 11.45 8.48 18.63
CA ASP A 167 12.04 8.71 19.94
C ASP A 167 12.41 7.40 20.66
N ALA A 168 13.15 7.51 21.78
CA ALA A 168 13.60 6.35 22.57
C ALA A 168 12.43 5.56 23.18
N ALA A 169 11.30 6.22 23.48
CA ALA A 169 10.11 5.58 24.04
C ALA A 169 9.41 4.74 22.97
N GLU A 170 9.27 5.27 21.76
CA GLU A 170 8.68 4.58 20.60
C GLU A 170 9.57 3.42 20.14
N ALA A 171 10.90 3.60 20.06
CA ALA A 171 11.83 2.52 19.76
C ALA A 171 11.71 1.36 20.76
N LYS A 172 11.56 1.67 22.06
CA LYS A 172 11.33 0.67 23.11
C LYS A 172 9.98 -0.03 22.96
N ARG A 173 8.95 0.69 22.50
CA ARG A 173 7.61 0.13 22.22
C ARG A 173 7.67 -0.84 21.05
N LEU A 174 8.28 -0.44 19.93
CA LEU A 174 8.42 -1.26 18.72
C LEU A 174 9.24 -2.52 18.98
N ARG A 175 10.38 -2.44 19.71
CA ARG A 175 11.17 -3.61 20.09
C ARG A 175 10.34 -4.60 20.92
N ARG A 176 9.49 -4.12 21.83
CA ARG A 176 8.59 -5.00 22.61
C ARG A 176 7.55 -5.69 21.73
N ILE A 177 7.04 -5.01 20.70
CA ILE A 177 6.09 -5.61 19.75
C ILE A 177 6.78 -6.73 18.96
N VAL A 178 7.97 -6.48 18.39
CA VAL A 178 8.76 -7.48 17.67
C VAL A 178 9.10 -8.68 18.55
N GLN A 179 9.46 -8.45 19.81
CA GLN A 179 9.75 -9.52 20.77
C GLN A 179 8.50 -10.35 21.09
N LYS A 180 7.33 -9.71 21.30
CA LYS A 180 6.06 -10.41 21.55
C LYS A 180 5.62 -11.21 20.34
N GLU A 181 5.81 -10.67 19.13
CA GLU A 181 5.51 -11.36 17.88
C GLU A 181 6.33 -12.65 17.75
N SER A 182 7.62 -12.57 17.97
CA SER A 182 8.52 -13.73 17.93
C SER A 182 8.16 -14.78 18.99
N GLN A 183 7.86 -14.34 20.23
CA GLN A 183 7.41 -15.23 21.30
C GLN A 183 6.08 -15.91 20.98
N PHE A 184 5.14 -15.17 20.39
CA PHE A 184 3.84 -15.71 19.98
C PHE A 184 4.00 -16.81 18.93
N TYR A 185 4.76 -16.57 17.86
CA TYR A 185 4.96 -17.56 16.81
C TYR A 185 5.73 -18.79 17.32
N GLY A 186 6.75 -18.59 18.17
CA GLY A 186 7.46 -19.70 18.81
C GLY A 186 6.57 -20.55 19.74
N ALA A 187 5.71 -19.91 20.53
CA ALA A 187 4.72 -20.61 21.35
C ALA A 187 3.68 -21.35 20.50
N MET A 188 3.31 -20.77 19.36
CA MET A 188 2.37 -21.35 18.41
C MET A 188 2.90 -22.63 17.77
N ASP A 189 4.17 -22.65 17.35
CA ASP A 189 4.83 -23.87 16.84
C ASP A 189 4.82 -24.99 17.90
N GLY A 190 5.15 -24.65 19.16
CA GLY A 190 5.11 -25.61 20.26
C GLY A 190 3.71 -26.17 20.52
N ALA A 191 2.69 -25.31 20.53
CA ALA A 191 1.30 -25.69 20.74
C ALA A 191 0.76 -26.57 19.59
N MET A 192 1.13 -26.30 18.33
CA MET A 192 0.73 -27.11 17.18
C MET A 192 1.34 -28.51 17.19
N LYS A 193 2.56 -28.67 17.69
CA LYS A 193 3.15 -30.01 17.91
C LYS A 193 2.38 -30.82 18.94
N PHE A 194 1.84 -30.18 19.98
CA PHE A 194 0.99 -30.82 20.96
C PHE A 194 -0.36 -31.24 20.34
N VAL A 195 -0.99 -30.40 19.51
CA VAL A 195 -2.23 -30.75 18.77
C VAL A 195 -2.03 -31.95 17.85
N LYS A 196 -0.88 -32.05 17.19
CA LYS A 196 -0.53 -33.22 16.38
C LYS A 196 -0.40 -34.48 17.23
N GLY A 197 0.24 -34.40 18.40
CA GLY A 197 0.36 -35.51 19.32
C GLY A 197 -1.00 -36.03 19.74
N ASP A 198 -1.95 -35.15 20.06
CA ASP A 198 -3.33 -35.47 20.41
C ASP A 198 -4.09 -36.17 19.25
N ALA A 199 -3.92 -35.68 18.01
CA ALA A 199 -4.53 -36.33 16.84
C ALA A 199 -4.00 -37.77 16.61
N ILE A 200 -2.72 -38.02 16.88
CA ILE A 200 -2.12 -39.38 16.83
C ILE A 200 -2.67 -40.25 17.97
N ALA A 201 -2.76 -39.71 19.19
CA ALA A 201 -3.32 -40.42 20.33
C ALA A 201 -4.78 -40.81 20.09
N GLY A 202 -5.59 -39.89 19.52
CA GLY A 202 -6.98 -40.15 19.14
C GLY A 202 -7.12 -41.33 18.17
N LEU A 203 -6.24 -41.38 17.14
CA LEU A 203 -6.24 -42.51 16.20
C LEU A 203 -5.95 -43.87 16.91
N VAL A 204 -4.98 -43.89 17.80
CA VAL A 204 -4.65 -45.12 18.58
C VAL A 204 -5.81 -45.52 19.50
N ILE A 205 -6.45 -44.56 20.16
CA ILE A 205 -7.59 -44.77 21.04
C ILE A 205 -8.77 -45.40 20.27
N ILE A 206 -9.05 -44.92 19.05
CA ILE A 206 -10.11 -45.50 18.21
C ILE A 206 -9.86 -47.00 17.92
N VAL A 207 -8.62 -47.34 17.59
CA VAL A 207 -8.25 -48.74 17.35
C VAL A 207 -8.40 -49.57 18.64
N VAL A 208 -7.99 -49.01 19.78
CA VAL A 208 -8.17 -49.68 21.09
C VAL A 208 -9.65 -49.85 21.45
N ASN A 209 -10.49 -48.83 21.24
CA ASN A 209 -11.93 -48.88 21.49
C ASN A 209 -12.61 -49.94 20.62
N LEU A 210 -12.24 -50.03 19.35
CA LEU A 210 -12.82 -51.01 18.44
C LEU A 210 -12.40 -52.43 18.79
N LEU A 211 -11.09 -52.69 18.83
CA LEU A 211 -10.60 -54.07 19.09
C LEU A 211 -10.84 -54.50 20.53
N GLY A 212 -10.57 -53.62 21.49
CA GLY A 212 -10.81 -53.84 22.91
C GLY A 212 -12.30 -54.00 23.21
N GLY A 213 -13.14 -53.16 22.59
CA GLY A 213 -14.60 -53.24 22.74
C GLY A 213 -15.18 -54.56 22.22
N ILE A 214 -14.77 -55.00 21.02
CA ILE A 214 -15.19 -56.29 20.49
C ILE A 214 -14.76 -57.43 21.46
N GLY A 215 -13.52 -57.39 21.94
CA GLY A 215 -13.02 -58.35 22.93
C GLY A 215 -13.86 -58.37 24.21
N VAL A 216 -14.14 -57.22 24.81
CA VAL A 216 -15.00 -57.10 25.99
C VAL A 216 -16.43 -57.57 25.71
N GLY A 217 -17.01 -57.22 24.56
CA GLY A 217 -18.36 -57.63 24.15
C GLY A 217 -18.47 -59.11 24.04
N VAL A 218 -17.54 -59.77 23.38
CA VAL A 218 -17.57 -61.24 23.20
C VAL A 218 -17.21 -62.00 24.50
N PHE A 219 -16.07 -61.63 25.13
CA PHE A 219 -15.56 -62.46 26.26
C PHE A 219 -16.17 -62.11 27.62
N MET A 220 -16.53 -60.83 27.85
CA MET A 220 -17.07 -60.45 29.17
C MET A 220 -18.58 -60.29 29.18
N ARG A 221 -19.22 -59.92 28.06
CA ARG A 221 -20.67 -59.70 27.96
C ARG A 221 -21.41 -60.84 27.27
N GLY A 222 -20.70 -61.82 26.69
CA GLY A 222 -21.32 -62.99 26.03
C GLY A 222 -22.08 -62.65 24.75
N MET A 223 -21.74 -61.47 24.09
CA MET A 223 -22.38 -61.08 22.86
C MET A 223 -21.88 -61.90 21.67
N SER A 224 -22.70 -62.01 20.63
CA SER A 224 -22.19 -62.57 19.37
C SER A 224 -21.08 -61.65 18.81
N ALA A 225 -20.13 -62.27 18.11
CA ALA A 225 -19.07 -61.50 17.51
C ALA A 225 -19.59 -60.38 16.50
N GLY A 226 -20.74 -60.70 15.83
CA GLY A 226 -21.41 -59.76 14.94
C GLY A 226 -22.04 -58.58 15.68
N ASP A 227 -22.78 -58.88 16.78
CA ASP A 227 -23.42 -57.82 17.58
C ASP A 227 -22.38 -56.94 18.28
N ALA A 228 -21.35 -57.58 18.85
CA ALA A 228 -20.23 -56.85 19.46
C ALA A 228 -19.52 -55.91 18.45
N ALA A 229 -19.22 -56.45 17.26
CA ALA A 229 -18.62 -55.63 16.20
C ALA A 229 -19.53 -54.46 15.78
N ALA A 230 -20.86 -54.69 15.68
CA ALA A 230 -21.81 -53.66 15.30
C ALA A 230 -21.85 -52.51 16.32
N ILE A 231 -22.04 -52.82 17.61
CA ILE A 231 -22.18 -51.83 18.67
C ILE A 231 -20.87 -51.06 18.87
N TYR A 232 -19.75 -51.75 19.02
CA TYR A 232 -18.48 -51.10 19.30
C TYR A 232 -17.91 -50.34 18.07
N ALA A 233 -18.25 -50.76 16.83
CA ALA A 233 -17.92 -49.98 15.65
C ALA A 233 -18.68 -48.65 15.62
N ILE A 234 -20.00 -48.66 15.85
CA ILE A 234 -20.81 -47.44 15.90
C ILE A 234 -20.27 -46.49 16.98
N LEU A 235 -20.04 -46.99 18.20
CA LEU A 235 -19.51 -46.16 19.29
C LEU A 235 -18.09 -45.62 19.03
N SER A 236 -17.21 -46.46 18.44
CA SER A 236 -15.83 -46.01 18.10
C SER A 236 -15.81 -44.99 16.97
N ILE A 237 -16.67 -45.14 15.95
CA ILE A 237 -16.84 -44.15 14.87
C ILE A 237 -17.37 -42.83 15.45
N GLY A 238 -18.40 -42.91 16.31
CA GLY A 238 -19.00 -41.76 16.95
C GLY A 238 -18.01 -40.99 17.83
N ASP A 239 -17.29 -41.68 18.73
CA ASP A 239 -16.25 -41.07 19.57
C ASP A 239 -15.14 -40.42 18.74
N GLY A 240 -14.72 -41.12 17.68
CA GLY A 240 -13.73 -40.55 16.73
C GLY A 240 -14.21 -39.31 16.04
N LEU A 241 -15.42 -39.24 15.50
CA LEU A 241 -15.97 -38.07 14.83
C LEU A 241 -16.18 -36.91 15.81
N VAL A 242 -16.73 -37.17 16.97
CA VAL A 242 -16.96 -36.18 18.04
C VAL A 242 -15.64 -35.53 18.49
N SER A 243 -14.55 -36.29 18.53
CA SER A 243 -13.21 -35.74 18.86
C SER A 243 -12.54 -35.04 17.68
N GLN A 244 -12.79 -35.47 16.42
CA GLN A 244 -12.16 -34.92 15.23
C GLN A 244 -12.70 -33.55 14.82
N ILE A 245 -14.02 -33.29 15.00
CA ILE A 245 -14.62 -32.01 14.59
C ILE A 245 -14.00 -30.83 15.35
N PRO A 246 -13.90 -30.82 16.69
CA PRO A 246 -13.18 -29.77 17.42
C PRO A 246 -11.71 -29.65 17.02
N ALA A 247 -11.03 -30.78 16.77
CA ALA A 247 -9.64 -30.80 16.32
C ALA A 247 -9.46 -30.07 14.99
N LEU A 248 -10.37 -30.32 14.04
CA LEU A 248 -10.40 -29.67 12.75
C LEU A 248 -10.62 -28.17 12.90
N LEU A 249 -11.64 -27.75 13.64
CA LEU A 249 -11.95 -26.32 13.88
C LEU A 249 -10.76 -25.58 14.50
N ILE A 250 -10.12 -26.18 15.51
CA ILE A 250 -8.95 -25.63 16.20
C ILE A 250 -7.75 -25.53 15.25
N SER A 251 -7.48 -26.56 14.44
CA SER A 251 -6.37 -26.56 13.49
C SER A 251 -6.56 -25.51 12.38
N VAL A 252 -7.79 -25.35 11.88
CA VAL A 252 -8.13 -24.29 10.93
C VAL A 252 -7.97 -22.90 11.56
N THR A 253 -8.48 -22.73 12.80
CA THR A 253 -8.32 -21.51 13.58
C THR A 253 -6.85 -21.11 13.71
N ALA A 254 -6.01 -22.06 14.09
CA ALA A 254 -4.57 -21.86 14.21
C ALA A 254 -3.92 -21.44 12.87
N GLY A 255 -4.32 -22.14 11.79
CA GLY A 255 -3.87 -21.79 10.43
C GLY A 255 -4.24 -20.36 10.06
N ILE A 256 -5.49 -19.94 10.27
CA ILE A 256 -5.98 -18.58 9.98
C ILE A 256 -5.18 -17.53 10.76
N ILE A 257 -4.96 -17.73 12.07
CA ILE A 257 -4.24 -16.77 12.90
C ILE A 257 -2.77 -16.64 12.47
N VAL A 258 -2.10 -17.78 12.17
CA VAL A 258 -0.67 -17.76 11.78
C VAL A 258 -0.45 -17.17 10.40
N THR A 259 -1.39 -17.39 9.46
CA THR A 259 -1.29 -16.85 8.09
C THR A 259 -1.79 -15.42 7.96
N ARG A 260 -2.28 -14.81 9.04
CA ARG A 260 -2.74 -13.43 9.02
C ARG A 260 -1.60 -12.46 8.82
N VAL A 261 -1.67 -11.70 7.73
CA VAL A 261 -0.70 -10.63 7.43
C VAL A 261 -1.25 -9.33 8.00
N PRO A 262 -0.50 -8.63 8.87
CA PRO A 262 -0.89 -7.30 9.34
C PRO A 262 -0.96 -6.33 8.16
N GLY A 263 -2.15 -5.80 7.87
CA GLY A 263 -2.33 -4.76 6.85
C GLY A 263 -2.23 -3.36 7.46
N GLU A 264 -1.99 -2.34 6.62
CA GLU A 264 -1.99 -0.92 7.05
C GLU A 264 -3.34 -0.47 7.62
N GLN A 265 -4.43 -1.10 7.21
CA GLN A 265 -5.77 -0.85 7.71
C GLN A 265 -6.25 -2.04 8.54
N ARG A 266 -6.69 -1.78 9.79
CA ARG A 266 -7.30 -2.79 10.66
C ARG A 266 -8.63 -3.26 10.08
N ARG A 267 -8.62 -4.34 9.31
CA ARG A 267 -9.80 -4.97 8.71
C ARG A 267 -9.88 -6.43 9.11
N ASN A 268 -11.10 -6.95 9.35
CA ASN A 268 -11.31 -8.37 9.59
C ASN A 268 -11.20 -9.18 8.29
N LEU A 269 -10.80 -10.45 8.39
CA LEU A 269 -10.51 -11.35 7.26
C LEU A 269 -11.68 -11.45 6.27
N ALA A 270 -12.92 -11.56 6.78
CA ALA A 270 -14.10 -11.70 5.95
C ALA A 270 -14.29 -10.48 5.02
N ARG A 271 -14.06 -9.28 5.54
CA ARG A 271 -14.17 -8.03 4.76
C ARG A 271 -13.02 -7.89 3.77
N GLU A 272 -11.81 -8.25 4.18
CA GLU A 272 -10.64 -8.22 3.32
C GLU A 272 -10.78 -9.16 2.12
N LEU A 273 -11.24 -10.40 2.34
CA LEU A 273 -11.53 -11.36 1.27
C LEU A 273 -12.63 -10.85 0.34
N THR A 274 -13.70 -10.28 0.90
CA THR A 274 -14.80 -9.72 0.10
C THR A 274 -14.34 -8.55 -0.74
N ASP A 275 -13.57 -7.62 -0.16
CA ASP A 275 -13.03 -6.45 -0.85
C ASP A 275 -12.05 -6.87 -1.98
N GLN A 276 -11.18 -7.85 -1.73
CA GLN A 276 -10.23 -8.38 -2.72
C GLN A 276 -10.92 -9.12 -3.87
N LEU A 277 -11.95 -9.92 -3.58
CA LEU A 277 -12.75 -10.59 -4.60
C LEU A 277 -13.59 -9.60 -5.40
N ALA A 278 -14.16 -8.58 -4.75
CA ALA A 278 -14.91 -7.50 -5.39
C ALA A 278 -14.04 -6.60 -6.27
N ALA A 279 -12.77 -6.45 -5.97
CA ALA A 279 -11.83 -5.66 -6.76
C ALA A 279 -11.59 -6.22 -8.18
N GLN A 280 -11.93 -7.49 -8.43
CA GLN A 280 -11.68 -8.15 -9.72
C GLN A 280 -12.94 -8.72 -10.39
N PRO A 281 -13.91 -7.88 -10.82
CA PRO A 281 -15.14 -8.35 -11.44
C PRO A 281 -14.92 -9.09 -12.79
N ARG A 282 -13.77 -8.85 -13.45
CA ARG A 282 -13.39 -9.56 -14.68
C ARG A 282 -13.11 -11.04 -14.42
N SER A 283 -12.47 -11.38 -13.31
CA SER A 283 -12.18 -12.76 -12.91
C SER A 283 -13.46 -13.54 -12.62
N LEU A 284 -14.45 -12.91 -11.96
CA LEU A 284 -15.77 -13.51 -11.72
C LEU A 284 -16.55 -13.76 -13.02
N THR A 285 -16.47 -12.84 -13.99
CA THR A 285 -17.11 -13.05 -15.31
C THR A 285 -16.46 -14.18 -16.08
N LEU A 286 -15.11 -14.29 -16.04
CA LEU A 286 -14.39 -15.38 -16.70
C LEU A 286 -14.73 -16.74 -16.06
N ALA A 287 -14.78 -16.79 -14.73
CA ALA A 287 -15.20 -17.99 -13.98
C ALA A 287 -16.63 -18.42 -14.35
N ALA A 288 -17.56 -17.49 -14.47
CA ALA A 288 -18.92 -17.77 -14.92
C ALA A 288 -18.95 -18.39 -16.33
N VAL A 289 -18.17 -17.86 -17.27
CA VAL A 289 -18.05 -18.41 -18.62
C VAL A 289 -17.48 -19.84 -18.61
N VAL A 290 -16.43 -20.07 -17.85
CA VAL A 290 -15.82 -21.40 -17.70
C VAL A 290 -16.81 -22.39 -17.09
N LEU A 291 -17.58 -22.00 -16.07
CA LEU A 291 -18.62 -22.84 -15.48
C LEU A 291 -19.73 -23.20 -16.49
N VAL A 292 -20.15 -22.26 -17.33
CA VAL A 292 -21.08 -22.57 -18.43
C VAL A 292 -20.49 -23.61 -19.38
N LEU A 293 -19.24 -23.44 -19.79
CA LEU A 293 -18.55 -24.40 -20.66
C LEU A 293 -18.48 -25.81 -20.04
N PHE A 294 -18.18 -25.92 -18.74
CA PHE A 294 -18.24 -27.21 -18.03
C PHE A 294 -19.65 -27.82 -17.99
N GLY A 295 -20.67 -26.97 -17.82
CA GLY A 295 -22.07 -27.42 -17.86
C GLY A 295 -22.52 -27.97 -19.22
N LEU A 296 -21.85 -27.60 -20.30
CA LEU A 296 -22.12 -28.09 -21.65
C LEU A 296 -21.46 -29.42 -21.97
N ILE A 297 -20.57 -29.91 -21.11
CA ILE A 297 -19.91 -31.22 -21.33
C ILE A 297 -20.93 -32.35 -21.13
N PRO A 298 -21.11 -33.26 -22.11
CA PRO A 298 -22.02 -34.39 -21.98
C PRO A 298 -21.68 -35.25 -20.73
N GLY A 299 -22.69 -35.54 -19.90
CA GLY A 299 -22.52 -36.33 -18.67
C GLY A 299 -22.32 -35.50 -17.39
N PHE A 300 -22.11 -34.19 -17.51
CA PHE A 300 -22.05 -33.31 -16.34
C PHE A 300 -23.46 -32.84 -15.95
N PRO A 301 -23.75 -32.62 -14.66
CA PRO A 301 -25.05 -32.15 -14.20
C PRO A 301 -25.21 -30.65 -14.52
N MET A 302 -25.63 -30.31 -15.74
CA MET A 302 -25.72 -28.96 -16.30
C MET A 302 -26.39 -27.93 -15.37
N HIS A 303 -27.44 -28.35 -14.65
CA HIS A 303 -28.20 -27.44 -13.78
C HIS A 303 -27.39 -26.87 -12.62
N TYR A 304 -26.44 -27.61 -12.03
CA TYR A 304 -25.57 -27.12 -10.97
C TYR A 304 -24.52 -26.14 -11.50
N PHE A 305 -23.92 -26.44 -12.65
CA PHE A 305 -22.92 -25.54 -13.27
C PHE A 305 -23.54 -24.24 -13.72
N LEU A 306 -24.77 -24.29 -14.30
CA LEU A 306 -25.51 -23.08 -14.66
C LEU A 306 -25.94 -22.25 -13.45
N LEU A 307 -26.32 -22.89 -12.32
CA LEU A 307 -26.61 -22.21 -11.07
C LEU A 307 -25.38 -21.46 -10.56
N LEU A 308 -24.23 -22.13 -10.51
CA LEU A 308 -22.97 -21.52 -10.05
C LEU A 308 -22.50 -20.39 -11.01
N ALA A 309 -22.66 -20.61 -12.33
CA ALA A 309 -22.36 -19.58 -13.32
C ALA A 309 -23.27 -18.35 -13.16
N ALA A 310 -24.56 -18.56 -12.87
CA ALA A 310 -25.51 -17.48 -12.60
C ALA A 310 -25.16 -16.72 -11.31
N LEU A 311 -24.73 -17.42 -10.26
CA LEU A 311 -24.27 -16.78 -9.01
C LEU A 311 -22.99 -15.96 -9.24
N ALA A 312 -21.97 -16.52 -9.91
CA ALA A 312 -20.74 -15.81 -10.20
C ALA A 312 -20.93 -14.62 -11.14
N GLY A 313 -21.72 -14.81 -12.21
CA GLY A 313 -22.09 -13.76 -13.18
C GLY A 313 -22.97 -12.67 -12.54
N GLY A 314 -23.92 -13.07 -11.69
CA GLY A 314 -24.77 -12.15 -10.92
C GLY A 314 -23.95 -11.31 -9.93
N ALA A 315 -23.00 -11.92 -9.22
CA ALA A 315 -22.08 -11.21 -8.34
C ALA A 315 -21.24 -10.21 -9.13
N ALA A 316 -20.64 -10.63 -10.26
CA ALA A 316 -19.86 -9.76 -11.13
C ALA A 316 -20.69 -8.59 -11.70
N TRP A 317 -21.94 -8.85 -12.05
CA TRP A 317 -22.85 -7.82 -12.55
C TRP A 317 -23.25 -6.85 -11.43
N TRP A 318 -23.53 -7.34 -10.21
CA TRP A 318 -23.88 -6.51 -9.07
C TRP A 318 -22.72 -5.60 -8.66
N ILE A 319 -21.50 -6.13 -8.57
CA ILE A 319 -20.28 -5.34 -8.29
C ILE A 319 -20.06 -4.27 -9.37
N LYS A 320 -20.21 -4.62 -10.65
CA LYS A 320 -20.11 -3.64 -11.75
C LYS A 320 -21.21 -2.59 -11.71
N ARG A 321 -22.41 -2.97 -11.31
CA ARG A 321 -23.54 -2.06 -11.17
C ARG A 321 -23.33 -1.11 -9.99
N GLU A 322 -22.89 -1.62 -8.83
CA GLU A 322 -22.63 -0.80 -7.65
C GLU A 322 -21.47 0.18 -7.92
N ALA A 323 -20.43 -0.24 -8.63
CA ALA A 323 -19.37 0.65 -9.11
C ALA A 323 -19.90 1.70 -10.12
N LYS A 324 -20.86 1.35 -10.97
CA LYS A 324 -21.49 2.25 -11.94
C LYS A 324 -22.54 3.16 -11.28
N ASP A 325 -23.33 2.63 -10.35
CA ASP A 325 -24.31 3.39 -9.58
C ASP A 325 -23.61 4.31 -8.57
N GLY A 326 -22.44 3.92 -8.03
CA GLY A 326 -21.52 4.77 -7.28
C GLY A 326 -20.95 5.91 -8.13
N ALA A 327 -20.60 5.64 -9.39
CA ALA A 327 -20.16 6.66 -10.35
C ALA A 327 -21.36 7.56 -10.77
N LEU A 328 -22.53 6.97 -11.02
CA LEU A 328 -23.77 7.72 -11.34
C LEU A 328 -24.35 8.47 -10.12
N ALA A 329 -24.20 7.92 -8.89
CA ALA A 329 -24.57 8.63 -7.67
C ALA A 329 -23.58 9.78 -7.37
N THR A 330 -22.34 9.68 -7.80
CA THR A 330 -21.37 10.79 -7.78
C THR A 330 -21.75 11.84 -8.83
N GLU A 331 -22.25 11.45 -10.01
CA GLU A 331 -22.78 12.35 -11.03
C GLU A 331 -24.18 12.94 -10.65
N ALA A 332 -25.06 12.14 -10.07
CA ALA A 332 -26.39 12.61 -9.63
C ALA A 332 -26.35 13.39 -8.31
N GLY A 333 -25.40 13.09 -7.42
CA GLY A 333 -25.13 13.85 -6.20
C GLY A 333 -24.51 15.22 -6.46
N ALA A 334 -23.85 15.40 -7.61
CA ALA A 334 -23.32 16.69 -8.04
C ALA A 334 -24.41 17.65 -8.56
N VAL A 335 -25.62 17.16 -8.89
CA VAL A 335 -26.74 17.98 -9.40
C VAL A 335 -27.78 18.27 -8.31
N ALA A 336 -27.80 17.55 -7.18
CA ALA A 336 -28.86 17.66 -6.16
C ALA A 336 -28.40 18.14 -4.78
N GLY A 337 -27.19 18.64 -4.62
CA GLY A 337 -26.60 19.00 -3.33
C GLY A 337 -26.06 20.41 -3.22
N ALA A 338 -26.81 21.40 -3.72
CA ALA A 338 -26.58 22.80 -3.36
C ALA A 338 -27.40 23.17 -2.11
N ASP A 339 -27.12 22.52 -0.98
CA ASP A 339 -27.42 23.06 0.34
C ASP A 339 -26.70 22.22 1.42
N GLY A 340 -25.69 22.81 2.04
CA GLY A 340 -25.31 22.63 3.43
C GLY A 340 -24.91 21.23 3.88
N ALA A 341 -23.97 20.54 3.24
CA ALA A 341 -23.29 19.40 3.84
C ALA A 341 -21.91 19.85 4.35
N ALA A 342 -21.78 20.01 5.66
CA ALA A 342 -20.50 20.17 6.33
C ALA A 342 -19.55 19.07 5.89
N ALA A 343 -18.42 19.47 5.30
CA ALA A 343 -17.37 18.57 4.87
C ALA A 343 -16.96 17.66 6.05
N LYS A 344 -17.03 16.33 5.84
CA LYS A 344 -16.42 15.37 6.76
C LYS A 344 -14.96 15.77 6.92
N PRO A 345 -14.41 15.87 8.15
CA PRO A 345 -13.02 16.21 8.35
C PRO A 345 -12.17 15.20 7.56
N GLY A 346 -11.45 15.73 6.55
CA GLY A 346 -10.59 14.94 5.70
C GLY A 346 -9.52 14.23 6.54
N ARG A 347 -9.19 13.02 6.18
CA ARG A 347 -8.06 12.31 6.80
C ARG A 347 -6.80 13.15 6.60
N PRO A 348 -5.98 13.38 7.65
CA PRO A 348 -4.72 14.11 7.51
C PRO A 348 -3.87 13.48 6.39
N GLY A 349 -3.42 14.27 5.43
CA GLY A 349 -2.57 13.84 4.31
C GLY A 349 -3.30 13.25 3.09
N ALA A 350 -4.64 13.27 3.03
CA ALA A 350 -5.40 12.58 1.97
C ALA A 350 -5.45 13.32 0.62
N GLN A 351 -5.14 14.63 0.56
CA GLN A 351 -5.29 15.43 -0.66
C GLN A 351 -4.12 16.40 -0.82
N PRO A 352 -3.07 16.01 -1.55
CA PRO A 352 -1.91 16.86 -1.72
C PRO A 352 -2.16 18.08 -2.60
N LEU A 353 -3.09 18.04 -3.56
CA LEU A 353 -3.39 19.16 -4.46
C LEU A 353 -4.88 19.42 -4.59
N LEU A 354 -5.34 20.63 -4.26
CA LEU A 354 -6.71 21.09 -4.31
C LEU A 354 -6.81 22.36 -5.15
N ALA A 355 -7.69 22.37 -6.15
CA ALA A 355 -8.01 23.56 -6.96
C ALA A 355 -9.43 24.05 -6.61
N LYS A 356 -9.52 25.22 -5.97
CA LYS A 356 -10.79 25.90 -5.67
C LYS A 356 -11.08 26.90 -6.76
N VAL A 357 -12.20 26.74 -7.42
CA VAL A 357 -12.63 27.54 -8.57
C VAL A 357 -13.83 28.38 -8.19
N GLY A 358 -13.78 29.67 -8.44
CA GLY A 358 -14.92 30.57 -8.25
C GLY A 358 -16.11 30.17 -9.16
N VAL A 359 -17.31 30.52 -8.77
CA VAL A 359 -18.54 30.06 -9.43
C VAL A 359 -18.60 30.52 -10.90
N THR A 360 -18.36 31.81 -11.17
CA THR A 360 -18.38 32.38 -12.54
C THR A 360 -17.34 31.75 -13.44
N LEU A 361 -16.14 31.50 -12.90
CA LEU A 361 -15.05 30.84 -13.62
C LEU A 361 -15.41 29.39 -13.95
N ALA A 362 -16.00 28.66 -13.02
CA ALA A 362 -16.44 27.29 -13.25
C ALA A 362 -17.48 27.20 -14.38
N GLU A 363 -18.47 28.12 -14.40
CA GLU A 363 -19.47 28.21 -15.46
C GLU A 363 -18.85 28.56 -16.82
N SER A 364 -17.92 29.53 -16.89
CA SER A 364 -17.22 29.89 -18.12
C SER A 364 -16.34 28.79 -18.70
N CYS A 365 -15.91 27.84 -17.85
CA CYS A 365 -15.12 26.68 -18.23
C CYS A 365 -15.96 25.45 -18.64
N GLY A 366 -17.30 25.56 -18.67
CA GLY A 366 -18.19 24.43 -18.98
C GLY A 366 -18.48 23.49 -17.81
N GLY A 367 -18.28 24.00 -16.57
CA GLY A 367 -18.54 23.28 -15.33
C GLY A 367 -17.32 22.54 -14.77
N ILE A 368 -17.45 22.14 -13.50
CA ILE A 368 -16.37 21.43 -12.75
C ILE A 368 -15.94 20.12 -13.42
N ALA A 369 -16.88 19.37 -13.99
CA ALA A 369 -16.58 18.11 -14.66
C ALA A 369 -15.65 18.28 -15.87
N ALA A 370 -15.84 19.36 -16.64
CA ALA A 370 -14.96 19.70 -17.78
C ALA A 370 -13.54 20.05 -17.29
N VAL A 371 -13.43 20.85 -16.22
CA VAL A 371 -12.15 21.21 -15.62
C VAL A 371 -11.43 19.99 -15.06
N SER A 372 -12.12 19.12 -14.30
CA SER A 372 -11.55 17.90 -13.74
C SER A 372 -11.04 16.96 -14.83
N GLY A 373 -11.83 16.74 -15.89
CA GLY A 373 -11.43 15.87 -17.00
C GLY A 373 -10.17 16.38 -17.73
N ARG A 374 -10.00 17.71 -17.87
CA ARG A 374 -8.79 18.30 -18.47
C ARG A 374 -7.57 18.19 -17.55
N ILE A 375 -7.77 18.35 -16.25
CA ILE A 375 -6.70 18.18 -15.25
C ILE A 375 -6.25 16.71 -15.19
N ASP A 376 -7.16 15.74 -15.28
CA ASP A 376 -6.78 14.32 -15.33
C ASP A 376 -5.97 13.97 -16.58
N ALA A 377 -6.37 14.48 -17.73
CA ALA A 377 -5.58 14.33 -18.96
C ALA A 377 -4.18 14.96 -18.81
N LEU A 378 -4.09 16.13 -18.19
CA LEU A 378 -2.83 16.80 -17.87
C LEU A 378 -1.93 15.98 -16.95
N ARG A 379 -2.49 15.32 -15.91
CA ARG A 379 -1.72 14.46 -15.00
C ARG A 379 -1.04 13.33 -15.76
N HIS A 380 -1.73 12.67 -16.68
CA HIS A 380 -1.15 11.64 -17.52
C HIS A 380 -0.01 12.20 -18.40
N GLN A 381 -0.22 13.37 -18.99
CA GLN A 381 0.82 14.04 -19.78
C GLN A 381 2.06 14.38 -18.94
N LYS A 382 1.88 14.87 -17.70
CA LYS A 382 2.99 15.21 -16.78
C LYS A 382 3.74 13.96 -16.31
N PHE A 383 3.04 12.87 -16.03
CA PHE A 383 3.68 11.57 -15.78
C PHE A 383 4.56 11.14 -16.95
N GLU A 384 4.02 11.25 -18.18
CA GLU A 384 4.77 10.95 -19.40
C GLU A 384 5.97 11.89 -19.60
N GLN A 385 5.90 13.11 -19.13
CA GLN A 385 6.97 14.12 -19.25
C GLN A 385 8.09 13.92 -18.24
N PHE A 386 7.76 13.77 -16.95
CA PHE A 386 8.72 13.73 -15.85
C PHE A 386 9.05 12.35 -15.34
N GLY A 387 8.11 11.38 -15.48
CA GLY A 387 8.22 10.05 -14.87
C GLY A 387 7.86 10.04 -13.37
N VAL A 388 7.25 11.10 -12.85
CA VAL A 388 6.83 11.23 -11.44
C VAL A 388 5.35 10.88 -11.30
N PRO A 389 4.97 9.98 -10.38
CA PRO A 389 3.57 9.72 -10.07
C PRO A 389 2.91 11.00 -9.54
N MET A 390 2.00 11.59 -10.32
CA MET A 390 1.30 12.81 -9.92
C MET A 390 0.10 12.47 -9.03
N PRO A 391 -0.11 13.19 -7.91
CA PRO A 391 -1.25 12.97 -7.04
C PRO A 391 -2.57 13.32 -7.75
N GLU A 392 -3.67 12.84 -7.18
CA GLU A 392 -4.99 13.25 -7.62
C GLU A 392 -5.25 14.71 -7.28
N VAL A 393 -5.75 15.48 -8.26
CA VAL A 393 -6.10 16.89 -8.08
C VAL A 393 -7.60 16.98 -7.84
N GLN A 394 -7.97 17.39 -6.63
CA GLN A 394 -9.39 17.63 -6.34
C GLN A 394 -9.78 19.03 -6.83
N VAL A 395 -10.85 19.11 -7.64
CA VAL A 395 -11.41 20.36 -8.12
C VAL A 395 -12.74 20.62 -7.42
N THR A 396 -12.90 21.78 -6.79
CA THR A 396 -14.12 22.14 -6.07
C THR A 396 -14.52 23.59 -6.41
N THR A 397 -15.85 23.86 -6.45
CA THR A 397 -16.34 25.23 -6.45
C THR A 397 -16.34 25.77 -5.03
N ASP A 398 -15.91 27.00 -4.87
CA ASP A 398 -15.98 27.70 -3.59
C ASP A 398 -16.72 29.03 -3.77
N ALA A 399 -17.95 29.08 -3.22
CA ALA A 399 -18.82 30.26 -3.28
C ALA A 399 -18.31 31.43 -2.40
N THR A 400 -17.32 31.17 -1.53
CA THR A 400 -16.70 32.23 -0.70
C THR A 400 -15.63 32.99 -1.47
N LEU A 401 -15.13 32.43 -2.57
CA LEU A 401 -14.18 33.11 -3.46
C LEU A 401 -14.89 34.07 -4.41
N PRO A 402 -14.25 35.20 -4.80
CA PRO A 402 -14.70 35.98 -5.93
C PRO A 402 -14.96 35.10 -7.17
N GLY A 403 -16.02 35.39 -7.95
CA GLY A 403 -16.49 34.51 -9.01
C GLY A 403 -15.43 34.10 -10.03
N ASP A 404 -14.47 34.97 -10.33
CA ASP A 404 -13.40 34.76 -11.33
C ASP A 404 -12.08 34.28 -10.71
N ARG A 405 -12.05 33.97 -9.41
CA ARG A 405 -10.82 33.60 -8.71
C ARG A 405 -10.53 32.10 -8.76
N LEU A 406 -9.28 31.78 -8.98
CA LEU A 406 -8.70 30.45 -8.86
C LEU A 406 -7.71 30.45 -7.71
N ASP A 407 -7.91 29.52 -6.73
CA ASP A 407 -7.01 29.28 -5.61
C ASP A 407 -6.52 27.83 -5.66
N ILE A 408 -5.22 27.63 -5.85
CA ILE A 408 -4.59 26.30 -5.89
C ILE A 408 -3.82 26.10 -4.59
N GLN A 409 -4.18 25.03 -3.89
CA GLN A 409 -3.62 24.71 -2.57
C GLN A 409 -2.83 23.42 -2.62
N LEU A 410 -1.65 23.44 -2.02
CA LEU A 410 -0.79 22.31 -1.79
C LEU A 410 -0.84 21.96 -0.29
N TYR A 411 -1.29 20.73 0.05
CA TYR A 411 -1.48 20.31 1.45
C TYR A 411 -2.32 21.30 2.29
N HIS A 412 -3.37 21.89 1.68
CA HIS A 412 -4.24 22.94 2.25
C HIS A 412 -3.59 24.33 2.43
N GLU A 413 -2.37 24.53 1.96
CA GLU A 413 -1.71 25.81 1.92
C GLU A 413 -1.85 26.44 0.52
N SER A 414 -2.33 27.68 0.42
CA SER A 414 -2.49 28.35 -0.85
C SER A 414 -1.13 28.70 -1.46
N VAL A 415 -0.81 28.09 -2.59
CA VAL A 415 0.45 28.32 -3.34
C VAL A 415 0.26 29.24 -4.54
N MET A 416 -0.97 29.34 -5.06
CA MET A 416 -1.29 30.24 -6.16
C MET A 416 -2.73 30.73 -6.06
N THR A 417 -2.91 32.05 -5.94
CA THR A 417 -4.22 32.69 -6.02
C THR A 417 -4.20 33.73 -7.11
N ILE A 418 -5.03 33.57 -8.14
CA ILE A 418 -5.11 34.46 -9.29
C ILE A 418 -6.53 34.77 -9.69
N ASP A 419 -6.76 35.96 -10.26
CA ASP A 419 -8.00 36.31 -10.91
C ASP A 419 -7.90 35.94 -12.40
N VAL A 420 -8.66 34.89 -12.79
CA VAL A 420 -8.77 34.41 -14.17
C VAL A 420 -9.83 35.22 -14.88
N VAL A 421 -9.45 35.93 -15.94
CA VAL A 421 -10.42 36.74 -16.70
C VAL A 421 -11.33 35.81 -17.49
N SER A 422 -12.61 35.73 -17.07
CA SER A 422 -13.59 34.72 -17.57
C SER A 422 -13.85 34.86 -19.08
N GLU A 423 -13.80 36.09 -19.62
CA GLU A 423 -14.07 36.37 -21.03
C GLU A 423 -12.80 36.49 -21.90
N ALA A 424 -11.60 36.39 -21.30
CA ALA A 424 -10.34 36.54 -22.04
C ALA A 424 -9.69 35.18 -22.32
N ALA A 425 -9.01 35.07 -23.45
CA ALA A 425 -8.16 33.94 -23.77
C ALA A 425 -6.78 34.08 -23.13
N LEU A 426 -6.16 33.01 -22.72
CA LEU A 426 -4.77 33.03 -22.25
C LEU A 426 -3.82 32.83 -23.43
N ALA A 427 -2.88 33.74 -23.62
CA ALA A 427 -1.88 33.59 -24.66
C ALA A 427 -0.88 32.49 -24.31
N HIS A 428 -0.61 31.62 -25.25
CA HIS A 428 0.53 30.71 -25.17
C HIS A 428 1.70 31.35 -25.94
N TYR A 429 2.84 31.49 -25.26
CA TYR A 429 4.05 32.08 -25.85
C TYR A 429 5.21 31.08 -25.76
N ASP A 430 6.07 31.12 -26.77
CA ASP A 430 7.25 30.26 -26.91
C ASP A 430 8.40 31.00 -27.61
N ALA A 431 9.43 30.27 -27.98
CA ALA A 431 10.58 30.85 -28.71
C ALA A 431 10.21 31.44 -30.09
N THR A 432 9.13 30.98 -30.71
CA THR A 432 8.65 31.42 -32.01
C THR A 432 7.82 32.73 -31.88
N HIS A 433 7.04 32.80 -30.79
CA HIS A 433 6.17 33.91 -30.45
C HIS A 433 6.54 34.43 -29.05
N PRO A 434 7.60 35.24 -28.95
CA PRO A 434 8.14 35.71 -27.67
C PRO A 434 7.29 36.81 -27.03
N ILE A 435 7.49 37.06 -25.73
CA ILE A 435 6.79 38.07 -24.92
C ILE A 435 6.82 39.47 -25.57
N PRO A 436 7.93 39.97 -26.17
CA PRO A 436 7.92 41.27 -26.85
C PRO A 436 6.88 41.40 -27.96
N ALA A 437 6.60 40.29 -28.68
CA ALA A 437 5.55 40.28 -29.71
C ALA A 437 4.15 40.42 -29.10
N LEU A 438 3.91 39.82 -27.91
CA LEU A 438 2.65 39.97 -27.15
C LEU A 438 2.43 41.43 -26.71
N ARG A 439 3.47 42.08 -26.21
CA ARG A 439 3.39 43.48 -25.76
C ARG A 439 3.24 44.50 -26.91
N ALA A 440 3.59 44.09 -28.12
CA ALA A 440 3.49 44.92 -29.33
C ALA A 440 2.20 44.69 -30.13
N LEU A 441 1.20 43.95 -29.59
CA LEU A 441 -0.04 43.65 -30.29
C LEU A 441 -0.87 44.89 -30.61
N GLU A 442 -1.48 44.90 -31.79
CA GLU A 442 -2.49 45.88 -32.18
C GLU A 442 -3.72 45.75 -31.27
N GLY A 443 -4.05 46.78 -30.50
CA GLY A 443 -5.16 46.79 -29.54
C GLY A 443 -4.73 47.17 -28.13
N GLY A 444 -3.45 47.38 -27.88
CA GLY A 444 -2.89 47.74 -26.57
C GLY A 444 -2.18 46.59 -25.88
N ALA A 445 -1.53 46.87 -24.76
CA ALA A 445 -0.85 45.84 -23.98
C ALA A 445 -1.88 44.86 -23.35
N PRO A 446 -1.66 43.55 -23.46
CA PRO A 446 -2.51 42.57 -22.81
C PRO A 446 -2.48 42.72 -21.29
N ARG A 447 -3.52 42.25 -20.59
CA ARG A 447 -3.53 42.22 -19.12
C ARG A 447 -2.52 41.21 -18.64
N GLU A 448 -1.55 41.64 -17.85
CA GLU A 448 -0.49 40.82 -17.27
C GLU A 448 -0.86 40.38 -15.85
N THR A 449 -0.66 39.10 -15.54
CA THR A 449 -0.79 38.55 -14.18
C THR A 449 0.52 37.83 -13.84
N PRO A 450 1.39 38.44 -13.00
CA PRO A 450 2.62 37.77 -12.57
C PRO A 450 2.31 36.60 -11.65
N LEU A 451 3.02 35.48 -11.82
CA LEU A 451 2.91 34.33 -10.96
C LEU A 451 3.79 34.47 -9.71
N PRO A 452 3.41 33.90 -8.57
CA PRO A 452 4.20 33.96 -7.33
C PRO A 452 5.49 33.15 -7.39
N PHE A 453 5.71 32.36 -8.43
CA PHE A 453 6.88 31.51 -8.63
C PHE A 453 7.37 31.56 -10.08
N GLY A 454 8.65 31.27 -10.27
CA GLY A 454 9.25 31.04 -11.58
C GLY A 454 9.42 32.28 -12.46
N GLY A 455 9.13 33.51 -11.96
CA GLY A 455 9.25 34.73 -12.76
C GLY A 455 8.36 34.79 -14.00
N GLN A 456 7.39 33.89 -14.12
CA GLN A 456 6.48 33.78 -15.27
C GLN A 456 5.32 34.75 -15.14
N THR A 457 4.80 35.22 -16.28
CA THR A 457 3.65 36.11 -16.36
C THR A 457 2.60 35.52 -17.30
N LEU A 458 1.34 35.50 -16.87
CA LEU A 458 0.21 35.15 -17.70
C LEU A 458 -0.30 36.38 -18.46
N PHE A 459 -0.58 36.21 -19.75
CA PHE A 459 -1.05 37.29 -20.64
C PHE A 459 -2.47 36.99 -21.11
N TRP A 460 -3.44 37.82 -20.68
CA TRP A 460 -4.85 37.66 -21.00
C TRP A 460 -5.18 38.58 -22.20
N LEU A 461 -5.72 37.97 -23.25
CA LEU A 461 -6.07 38.61 -24.51
C LEU A 461 -7.57 38.85 -24.60
N ASP A 462 -7.98 40.08 -24.89
CA ASP A 462 -9.36 40.33 -25.30
C ASP A 462 -9.62 39.83 -26.75
N ASP A 463 -10.85 39.95 -27.25
CA ASP A 463 -11.23 39.41 -28.57
C ASP A 463 -10.41 40.04 -29.73
N ARG A 464 -10.02 41.30 -29.62
CA ARG A 464 -9.21 42.00 -30.66
C ARG A 464 -7.77 41.53 -30.62
N GLN A 465 -7.19 41.50 -29.45
CA GLN A 465 -5.82 41.01 -29.21
C GLN A 465 -5.70 39.51 -29.57
N ARG A 466 -6.71 38.74 -29.25
CA ARG A 466 -6.83 37.32 -29.63
C ARG A 466 -6.79 37.15 -31.14
N ALA A 467 -7.61 37.92 -31.87
CA ALA A 467 -7.64 37.86 -33.35
C ALA A 467 -6.28 38.26 -33.95
N ALA A 468 -5.64 39.32 -33.45
CA ALA A 468 -4.31 39.74 -33.87
C ALA A 468 -3.23 38.69 -33.57
N TRP A 469 -3.28 38.07 -32.37
CA TRP A 469 -2.32 37.04 -31.98
C TRP A 469 -2.43 35.80 -32.85
N LEU A 470 -3.65 35.31 -33.11
CA LEU A 470 -3.92 34.15 -33.99
C LEU A 470 -3.52 34.45 -35.45
N ALA A 471 -3.76 35.70 -35.94
CA ALA A 471 -3.32 36.11 -37.27
C ALA A 471 -1.80 36.12 -37.43
N GLY A 472 -1.07 36.40 -36.31
CA GLY A 472 0.38 36.30 -36.24
C GLY A 472 0.92 34.88 -36.11
N GLY A 473 0.05 33.87 -36.10
CA GLY A 473 0.43 32.45 -35.93
C GLY A 473 0.56 31.99 -34.47
N GLY A 474 0.24 32.86 -33.51
CA GLY A 474 0.24 32.51 -32.07
C GLY A 474 -0.90 31.55 -31.70
N THR A 475 -0.80 30.92 -30.55
CA THR A 475 -1.81 30.02 -30.03
C THR A 475 -2.42 30.57 -28.73
N VAL A 476 -3.68 30.15 -28.46
CA VAL A 476 -4.41 30.60 -27.27
C VAL A 476 -4.93 29.37 -26.50
N ILE A 477 -5.14 29.55 -25.21
CA ILE A 477 -5.69 28.56 -24.28
C ILE A 477 -7.03 29.09 -23.79
N ASP A 478 -8.11 28.33 -24.04
CA ASP A 478 -9.49 28.74 -23.76
C ASP A 478 -10.20 27.77 -22.81
N GLY A 479 -11.36 28.20 -22.28
CA GLY A 479 -12.26 27.33 -21.50
C GLY A 479 -11.59 26.67 -20.29
N ALA A 480 -11.84 25.39 -20.11
CA ALA A 480 -11.28 24.60 -19.02
C ALA A 480 -9.75 24.45 -19.09
N ASP A 481 -9.15 24.56 -20.28
CA ASP A 481 -7.71 24.47 -20.48
C ASP A 481 -6.96 25.62 -19.79
N ARG A 482 -7.58 26.77 -19.57
CA ARG A 482 -7.00 27.90 -18.81
C ARG A 482 -6.68 27.48 -17.37
N VAL A 483 -7.68 26.86 -16.70
CA VAL A 483 -7.50 26.36 -15.32
C VAL A 483 -6.50 25.21 -15.28
N ALA A 484 -6.61 24.28 -16.24
CA ALA A 484 -5.67 23.16 -16.35
C ALA A 484 -4.22 23.65 -16.59
N HIS A 485 -4.03 24.70 -17.38
CA HIS A 485 -2.71 25.33 -17.58
C HIS A 485 -2.16 25.93 -16.28
N CYS A 486 -2.98 26.64 -15.51
CA CYS A 486 -2.57 27.17 -14.20
C CYS A 486 -2.17 26.04 -13.23
N VAL A 487 -2.94 24.96 -13.19
CA VAL A 487 -2.59 23.75 -12.39
C VAL A 487 -1.28 23.14 -12.89
N SER A 488 -1.06 23.10 -14.23
CA SER A 488 0.19 22.63 -14.83
C SER A 488 1.42 23.40 -14.33
N LEU A 489 1.31 24.73 -14.23
CA LEU A 489 2.40 25.57 -13.76
C LEU A 489 2.73 25.32 -12.28
N VAL A 490 1.71 25.12 -11.45
CA VAL A 490 1.91 24.74 -10.04
C VAL A 490 2.55 23.35 -9.93
N ILE A 491 2.10 22.38 -10.73
CA ILE A 491 2.70 21.04 -10.77
C ILE A 491 4.16 21.12 -11.20
N ASP A 492 4.49 21.92 -12.20
CA ASP A 492 5.87 22.07 -12.69
C ASP A 492 6.78 22.72 -11.63
N ALA A 493 6.28 23.72 -10.90
CA ALA A 493 7.02 24.39 -9.83
C ALA A 493 7.24 23.49 -8.60
N HIS A 494 6.27 22.64 -8.29
CA HIS A 494 6.25 21.79 -7.08
C HIS A 494 6.38 20.28 -7.37
N ALA A 495 6.87 19.91 -8.55
CA ALA A 495 6.96 18.49 -8.96
C ALA A 495 7.81 17.65 -8.00
N ALA A 496 8.82 18.23 -7.37
CA ALA A 496 9.67 17.58 -6.39
C ALA A 496 8.93 17.25 -5.08
N ASP A 497 7.95 18.08 -4.68
CA ASP A 497 7.18 17.89 -3.44
C ASP A 497 6.26 16.67 -3.51
N PHE A 498 5.94 16.20 -4.72
CA PHE A 498 5.15 14.99 -4.97
C PHE A 498 5.98 13.72 -5.03
N LEU A 499 7.29 13.79 -4.79
CA LEU A 499 8.18 12.64 -4.89
C LEU A 499 8.85 12.38 -3.53
N GLY A 500 8.20 11.60 -2.67
CA GLY A 500 8.71 11.17 -1.39
C GLY A 500 9.28 9.74 -1.43
N VAL A 501 9.49 9.18 -0.25
CA VAL A 501 9.97 7.79 -0.08
C VAL A 501 8.95 6.78 -0.62
N GLN A 502 7.65 7.06 -0.50
CA GLN A 502 6.56 6.22 -1.00
C GLN A 502 6.59 6.13 -2.53
N GLU A 503 6.69 7.28 -3.21
CA GLU A 503 6.73 7.37 -4.66
C GLU A 503 8.02 6.75 -5.21
N ALA A 504 9.15 6.97 -4.53
CA ALA A 504 10.41 6.31 -4.88
C ALA A 504 10.29 4.78 -4.77
N ARG A 505 9.62 4.26 -3.72
CA ARG A 505 9.35 2.82 -3.59
C ARG A 505 8.46 2.33 -4.73
N PHE A 506 7.37 3.04 -5.01
CA PHE A 506 6.48 2.70 -6.14
C PHE A 506 7.24 2.60 -7.47
N LEU A 507 8.15 3.55 -7.74
CA LEU A 507 8.99 3.54 -8.93
C LEU A 507 9.97 2.36 -8.95
N MET A 508 10.55 1.99 -7.80
CA MET A 508 11.43 0.84 -7.66
C MET A 508 10.66 -0.48 -7.87
N ASP A 509 9.49 -0.63 -7.24
CA ASP A 509 8.63 -1.81 -7.37
C ASP A 509 8.17 -1.99 -8.83
N ALA A 510 7.81 -0.91 -9.53
CA ALA A 510 7.47 -0.93 -10.95
C ALA A 510 8.64 -1.36 -11.86
N MET A 511 9.89 -1.17 -11.42
CA MET A 511 11.09 -1.62 -12.12
C MET A 511 11.47 -3.07 -11.78
N GLU A 512 10.99 -3.62 -10.65
CA GLU A 512 11.41 -4.94 -10.16
C GLU A 512 11.01 -6.07 -11.10
N ASP A 513 9.83 -6.00 -11.72
CA ASP A 513 9.35 -7.02 -12.67
C ASP A 513 10.30 -7.22 -13.85
N ARG A 514 10.92 -6.15 -14.33
CA ARG A 514 11.78 -6.18 -15.53
C ARG A 514 13.27 -6.15 -15.21
N TYR A 515 13.65 -5.51 -14.11
CA TYR A 515 15.03 -5.25 -13.73
C TYR A 515 15.28 -5.58 -12.26
N GLY A 516 14.77 -6.73 -11.76
CA GLY A 516 14.81 -7.11 -10.34
C GLY A 516 16.21 -7.13 -9.73
N GLU A 517 17.23 -7.61 -10.48
CA GLU A 517 18.62 -7.61 -9.97
C GLU A 517 19.20 -6.20 -9.82
N LEU A 518 18.82 -5.27 -10.70
CA LEU A 518 19.22 -3.86 -10.61
C LEU A 518 18.62 -3.21 -9.37
N VAL A 519 17.34 -3.46 -9.09
CA VAL A 519 16.64 -2.93 -7.90
C VAL A 519 17.23 -3.49 -6.62
N LYS A 520 17.49 -4.79 -6.54
CA LYS A 520 18.13 -5.43 -5.36
C LYS A 520 19.53 -4.88 -5.11
N GLU A 521 20.32 -4.68 -6.17
CA GLU A 521 21.66 -4.11 -6.03
C GLU A 521 21.60 -2.67 -5.55
N LEU A 522 20.67 -1.85 -6.07
CA LEU A 522 20.47 -0.49 -5.60
C LEU A 522 20.09 -0.45 -4.11
N GLN A 523 19.16 -1.29 -3.68
CA GLN A 523 18.73 -1.36 -2.26
C GLN A 523 19.87 -1.79 -1.33
N ARG A 524 20.81 -2.59 -1.82
CA ARG A 524 21.99 -3.00 -1.06
C ARG A 524 23.00 -1.85 -0.89
N GLN A 525 23.14 -0.99 -1.92
CA GLN A 525 24.14 0.09 -1.93
C GLN A 525 23.63 1.39 -1.32
N LEU A 526 22.33 1.70 -1.48
CA LEU A 526 21.78 2.99 -1.13
C LEU A 526 20.40 2.84 -0.45
N PRO A 527 20.18 3.43 0.74
CA PRO A 527 18.85 3.50 1.36
C PRO A 527 17.84 4.22 0.46
N ILE A 528 16.59 3.77 0.52
CA ILE A 528 15.52 4.33 -0.32
C ILE A 528 15.31 5.84 -0.10
N SER A 529 15.50 6.33 1.12
CA SER A 529 15.42 7.77 1.44
C SER A 529 16.43 8.59 0.67
N ARG A 530 17.67 8.09 0.54
CA ARG A 530 18.72 8.75 -0.26
C ARG A 530 18.43 8.67 -1.76
N THR A 531 17.87 7.54 -2.23
CA THR A 531 17.39 7.41 -3.62
C THR A 531 16.30 8.43 -3.91
N ALA A 532 15.30 8.56 -3.01
CA ALA A 532 14.22 9.54 -3.14
C ALA A 532 14.77 10.97 -3.22
N GLU A 533 15.73 11.33 -2.37
CA GLU A 533 16.34 12.66 -2.37
C GLU A 533 17.06 12.99 -3.69
N VAL A 534 17.79 12.03 -4.29
CA VAL A 534 18.39 12.23 -5.61
C VAL A 534 17.34 12.43 -6.68
N LEU A 535 16.27 11.62 -6.68
CA LEU A 535 15.17 11.77 -7.62
C LEU A 535 14.46 13.12 -7.46
N GLN A 536 14.19 13.56 -6.22
CA GLN A 536 13.64 14.90 -5.93
C GLN A 536 14.50 16.01 -6.50
N ARG A 537 15.82 15.96 -6.29
CA ARG A 537 16.76 16.97 -6.79
C ARG A 537 16.79 17.02 -8.32
N LEU A 538 16.71 15.88 -9.00
CA LEU A 538 16.61 15.83 -10.46
C LEU A 538 15.32 16.50 -10.95
N VAL A 539 14.19 16.16 -10.34
CA VAL A 539 12.87 16.67 -10.71
C VAL A 539 12.75 18.17 -10.39
N ALA A 540 13.30 18.63 -9.24
CA ALA A 540 13.32 20.05 -8.88
C ALA A 540 14.00 20.94 -9.94
N GLU A 541 14.99 20.41 -10.64
CA GLU A 541 15.62 21.09 -11.77
C GLU A 541 15.00 20.72 -13.13
N GLY A 542 13.84 20.07 -13.10
CA GLY A 542 13.06 19.65 -14.26
C GLY A 542 13.73 18.56 -15.10
N VAL A 543 14.68 17.81 -14.55
CA VAL A 543 15.27 16.64 -15.23
C VAL A 543 14.30 15.47 -15.13
N SER A 544 13.91 14.91 -16.29
CA SER A 544 13.03 13.76 -16.35
C SER A 544 13.70 12.50 -15.79
N ILE A 545 12.99 11.81 -14.91
CA ILE A 545 13.44 10.54 -14.31
C ILE A 545 12.88 9.30 -15.03
N ARG A 546 12.28 9.45 -16.22
CA ARG A 546 11.69 8.31 -16.98
C ARG A 546 12.68 7.19 -17.27
N ASP A 547 13.95 7.51 -17.50
CA ASP A 547 15.00 6.52 -17.68
C ASP A 547 15.54 6.05 -16.30
N LEU A 548 14.64 5.48 -15.47
CA LEU A 548 14.99 4.96 -14.14
C LEU A 548 16.13 3.94 -14.20
N ARG A 549 16.24 3.19 -15.30
CA ARG A 549 17.33 2.23 -15.48
C ARG A 549 18.68 2.92 -15.40
N ARG A 550 18.89 3.98 -16.17
CA ARG A 550 20.14 4.75 -16.15
C ARG A 550 20.38 5.46 -14.83
N VAL A 551 19.31 5.97 -14.22
CA VAL A 551 19.38 6.58 -12.88
C VAL A 551 19.89 5.56 -11.87
N PHE A 552 19.32 4.35 -11.85
CA PHE A 552 19.69 3.30 -10.91
C PHE A 552 21.10 2.75 -11.18
N GLU A 553 21.47 2.55 -12.46
CA GLU A 553 22.84 2.16 -12.85
C GLU A 553 23.88 3.18 -12.36
N ALA A 554 23.60 4.47 -12.52
CA ALA A 554 24.51 5.54 -12.05
C ALA A 554 24.57 5.60 -10.50
N LEU A 555 23.43 5.43 -9.82
CA LEU A 555 23.41 5.38 -8.35
C LEU A 555 24.21 4.19 -7.80
N ILE A 556 24.10 3.01 -8.41
CA ILE A 556 24.88 1.82 -8.02
C ILE A 556 26.38 2.05 -8.24
N GLU A 557 26.75 2.67 -9.35
CA GLU A 557 28.14 2.94 -9.65
C GLU A 557 28.79 3.96 -8.71
N TRP A 558 28.08 5.03 -8.37
CA TRP A 558 28.65 6.19 -7.69
C TRP A 558 28.38 6.23 -6.20
N ALA A 559 27.28 5.65 -5.67
CA ALA A 559 26.98 5.68 -4.24
C ALA A 559 28.07 5.09 -3.33
N PRO A 560 28.83 4.03 -3.73
CA PRO A 560 29.96 3.55 -2.93
C PRO A 560 31.14 4.50 -2.90
N LYS A 561 31.30 5.34 -3.94
CA LYS A 561 32.45 6.24 -4.15
C LYS A 561 32.19 7.64 -3.60
N GLU A 562 30.90 8.07 -3.60
CA GLU A 562 30.50 9.42 -3.25
C GLU A 562 29.45 9.42 -2.12
N ARG A 563 29.80 10.09 -1.02
CA ARG A 563 28.91 10.20 0.14
C ARG A 563 28.06 11.46 0.13
N ASP A 564 28.52 12.51 -0.54
CA ASP A 564 27.77 13.76 -0.69
C ASP A 564 26.61 13.55 -1.66
N GLN A 565 25.40 13.79 -1.19
CA GLN A 565 24.15 13.65 -1.94
C GLN A 565 24.08 14.60 -3.12
N ILE A 566 24.64 15.80 -3.00
CA ILE A 566 24.69 16.82 -4.05
C ILE A 566 25.57 16.30 -5.19
N MET A 567 26.79 15.88 -4.88
CA MET A 567 27.70 15.34 -5.89
C MET A 567 27.18 14.04 -6.51
N LEU A 568 26.55 13.17 -5.72
CA LEU A 568 25.89 11.97 -6.25
C LEU A 568 24.83 12.34 -7.28
N THR A 569 24.03 13.39 -7.03
CA THR A 569 23.04 13.89 -8.00
C THR A 569 23.71 14.40 -9.28
N GLU A 570 24.84 15.09 -9.18
CA GLU A 570 25.60 15.57 -10.36
C GLU A 570 26.11 14.40 -11.22
N TYR A 571 26.59 13.32 -10.62
CA TYR A 571 26.99 12.10 -11.36
C TYR A 571 25.79 11.43 -12.04
N VAL A 572 24.63 11.39 -11.40
CA VAL A 572 23.41 10.89 -12.03
C VAL A 572 22.99 11.78 -13.19
N ARG A 573 23.05 13.11 -13.05
CA ARG A 573 22.78 14.07 -14.13
C ARG A 573 23.69 13.81 -15.34
N LEU A 574 24.97 13.54 -15.10
CA LEU A 574 25.92 13.23 -16.17
C LEU A 574 25.50 11.96 -16.96
N SER A 575 24.97 10.94 -16.30
CA SER A 575 24.43 9.76 -16.98
C SER A 575 23.19 10.09 -17.84
N LEU A 576 22.44 11.13 -17.47
CA LEU A 576 21.25 11.61 -18.17
C LEU A 576 21.52 12.73 -19.17
N ARG A 577 22.80 13.08 -19.46
CA ARG A 577 23.20 14.21 -20.29
C ARG A 577 22.46 14.30 -21.63
N ARG A 578 22.17 13.16 -22.31
CA ARG A 578 21.39 13.13 -23.55
C ARG A 578 19.96 13.67 -23.39
N HIS A 579 19.32 13.36 -22.27
CA HIS A 579 17.96 13.85 -21.95
C HIS A 579 17.99 15.34 -21.61
N ILE A 580 19.02 15.75 -20.86
CA ILE A 580 19.22 17.15 -20.45
C ILE A 580 19.50 18.03 -21.67
N THR A 581 20.47 17.68 -22.51
CA THR A 581 20.81 18.48 -23.71
C THR A 581 19.65 18.56 -24.69
N ARG A 582 18.92 17.43 -24.92
CA ARG A 582 17.73 17.42 -25.78
C ARG A 582 16.63 18.37 -25.28
N ARG A 583 16.44 18.48 -23.97
CA ARG A 583 15.46 19.37 -23.38
C ARG A 583 15.78 20.85 -23.69
N PHE A 584 17.03 21.26 -23.53
CA PHE A 584 17.46 22.65 -23.72
C PHE A 584 17.71 23.01 -25.17
N ARG A 585 17.69 22.04 -26.08
CA ARG A 585 17.77 22.24 -27.52
C ARG A 585 16.42 22.48 -28.19
N ARG A 586 15.31 22.48 -27.46
CA ARG A 586 13.92 22.54 -27.93
C ARG A 586 13.71 23.54 -29.10
N GLY A 587 13.52 23.03 -30.33
CA GLY A 587 13.17 23.82 -31.50
C GLY A 587 14.32 24.67 -32.09
N THR A 588 15.49 24.73 -31.41
CA THR A 588 16.69 25.43 -31.86
C THR A 588 17.76 24.42 -32.30
N GLU A 589 18.59 24.81 -33.28
CA GLU A 589 19.70 23.96 -33.71
C GLU A 589 20.82 23.89 -32.65
N HIS A 590 20.92 24.88 -31.76
CA HIS A 590 22.02 25.05 -30.82
C HIS A 590 21.51 25.26 -29.40
N ILE A 591 22.27 24.78 -28.39
CA ILE A 591 22.13 25.20 -26.99
C ILE A 591 22.93 26.49 -26.85
N THR A 592 22.25 27.60 -26.62
CA THR A 592 22.89 28.94 -26.51
C THR A 592 23.06 29.31 -25.04
N GLY A 593 24.21 29.86 -24.64
CA GLY A 593 24.41 30.25 -23.25
C GLY A 593 25.73 30.97 -22.98
N TRP A 594 25.93 31.36 -21.73
CA TRP A 594 27.14 32.02 -21.24
C TRP A 594 27.97 31.07 -20.39
N ASN A 595 29.29 31.21 -20.49
CA ASN A 595 30.19 30.59 -19.52
C ASN A 595 30.24 31.43 -18.25
N VAL A 596 30.11 30.77 -17.09
CA VAL A 596 30.45 31.39 -15.82
C VAL A 596 31.99 31.47 -15.72
N GLY A 597 32.50 32.68 -15.46
CA GLY A 597 33.92 32.91 -15.41
C GLY A 597 34.61 32.31 -14.20
N ARG A 598 35.91 32.05 -14.32
CA ARG A 598 36.71 31.45 -13.22
C ARG A 598 36.66 32.26 -11.93
N GLY A 599 36.58 33.60 -12.01
CA GLY A 599 36.47 34.45 -10.83
C GLY A 599 35.21 34.12 -10.01
N ILE A 600 34.06 33.96 -10.67
CA ILE A 600 32.81 33.55 -10.00
C ILE A 600 32.93 32.10 -9.47
N GLU A 601 33.44 31.19 -10.29
CA GLU A 601 33.58 29.77 -9.86
C GLU A 601 34.49 29.64 -8.63
N ASP A 602 35.60 30.37 -8.58
CA ASP A 602 36.56 30.30 -7.47
C ASP A 602 35.97 30.91 -6.19
N VAL A 603 35.23 32.02 -6.29
CA VAL A 603 34.52 32.65 -5.17
C VAL A 603 33.48 31.67 -4.60
N VAL A 604 32.65 31.06 -5.46
CA VAL A 604 31.63 30.08 -5.05
C VAL A 604 32.31 28.87 -4.42
N ARG A 605 33.35 28.33 -5.03
CA ARG A 605 34.08 27.15 -4.53
C ARG A 605 34.72 27.41 -3.15
N ALA A 606 35.30 28.60 -2.94
CA ALA A 606 35.87 28.99 -1.65
C ALA A 606 34.82 29.18 -0.56
N ALA A 607 33.59 29.54 -0.95
CA ALA A 607 32.47 29.70 -0.04
C ALA A 607 31.79 28.38 0.34
N VAL A 608 32.05 27.27 -0.34
CA VAL A 608 31.40 25.98 -0.02
C VAL A 608 31.82 25.49 1.36
N ARG A 609 30.82 25.21 2.20
CA ARG A 609 30.95 24.64 3.54
C ARG A 609 30.26 23.28 3.59
N GLN A 610 30.94 22.31 4.19
CA GLN A 610 30.38 21.00 4.43
C GLN A 610 29.85 20.91 5.86
N THR A 611 28.61 20.37 6.01
CA THR A 611 27.99 20.08 7.30
C THR A 611 27.52 18.64 7.35
N ALA A 612 27.11 18.19 8.52
CA ALA A 612 26.53 16.85 8.68
C ALA A 612 25.24 16.64 7.84
N SER A 613 24.54 17.74 7.49
CA SER A 613 23.32 17.74 6.69
C SER A 613 23.52 17.98 5.19
N GLY A 614 24.78 18.21 4.74
CA GLY A 614 25.12 18.46 3.33
C GLY A 614 26.00 19.69 3.13
N SER A 615 26.29 20.02 1.87
CA SER A 615 27.12 21.14 1.48
C SER A 615 26.28 22.36 1.09
N TYR A 616 26.71 23.56 1.46
CA TYR A 616 26.10 24.84 1.06
C TYR A 616 27.18 25.88 0.77
N ALA A 617 26.83 26.92 -0.01
CA ALA A 617 27.72 28.05 -0.28
C ALA A 617 27.42 29.18 0.71
N ASP A 618 28.43 29.59 1.47
CA ASP A 618 28.38 30.66 2.48
C ASP A 618 28.95 31.94 1.86
N LEU A 619 28.18 32.53 0.92
CA LEU A 619 28.54 33.80 0.25
C LEU A 619 28.09 34.99 1.09
N ASN A 620 28.94 36.03 1.18
CA ASN A 620 28.51 37.25 1.81
C ASN A 620 27.56 38.05 0.87
N PRO A 621 26.73 38.98 1.39
CA PRO A 621 25.79 39.73 0.58
C PRO A 621 26.43 40.49 -0.62
N ALA A 622 27.61 41.08 -0.42
CA ALA A 622 28.32 41.81 -1.49
C ALA A 622 28.75 40.88 -2.64
N GLN A 623 29.17 39.63 -2.30
CA GLN A 623 29.51 38.62 -3.31
C GLN A 623 28.28 38.16 -4.05
N THR A 624 27.18 37.94 -3.32
CA THR A 624 25.88 37.55 -3.90
C THR A 624 25.39 38.59 -4.88
N ASP A 625 25.34 39.87 -4.46
CA ASP A 625 24.85 40.99 -5.29
C ASP A 625 25.72 41.20 -6.51
N ALA A 626 27.06 41.08 -6.37
CA ALA A 626 27.97 41.24 -7.49
C ALA A 626 27.82 40.14 -8.55
N ILE A 627 27.63 38.84 -8.10
CA ILE A 627 27.43 37.73 -9.01
C ILE A 627 26.08 37.85 -9.71
N LEU A 628 25.01 38.13 -8.97
CA LEU A 628 23.66 38.29 -9.51
C LEU A 628 23.61 39.48 -10.50
N GLY A 629 24.16 40.62 -10.13
CA GLY A 629 24.22 41.79 -11.02
C GLY A 629 24.99 41.54 -12.31
N ALA A 630 26.08 40.77 -12.28
CA ALA A 630 26.83 40.39 -13.48
C ALA A 630 26.00 39.44 -14.39
N ILE A 631 25.26 38.50 -13.80
CA ILE A 631 24.39 37.58 -14.54
C ILE A 631 23.20 38.33 -15.15
N ASP A 632 22.52 39.18 -14.36
CA ASP A 632 21.39 39.99 -14.82
C ASP A 632 21.76 40.93 -15.93
N GLY A 633 22.87 41.63 -15.79
CA GLY A 633 23.37 42.52 -16.83
C GLY A 633 23.67 41.83 -18.16
N ALA A 634 24.15 40.59 -18.13
CA ALA A 634 24.39 39.82 -19.35
C ALA A 634 23.08 39.26 -19.97
N VAL A 635 22.15 38.81 -19.13
CA VAL A 635 20.87 38.24 -19.58
C VAL A 635 19.93 39.31 -20.10
N ASP A 636 19.83 40.47 -19.43
CA ASP A 636 18.94 41.55 -19.80
C ASP A 636 19.44 42.28 -21.09
N ALA A 637 20.72 42.19 -21.40
CA ALA A 637 21.28 42.70 -22.67
C ALA A 637 21.01 41.76 -23.87
N HIS A 638 20.42 40.60 -23.63
CA HIS A 638 20.16 39.63 -24.68
C HIS A 638 18.73 39.74 -25.22
N ASP A 639 18.52 39.38 -26.47
CA ASP A 639 17.28 39.57 -27.23
C ASP A 639 16.15 38.55 -26.89
N GLY A 640 16.18 37.93 -25.69
CA GLY A 640 15.10 37.09 -25.18
C GLY A 640 15.06 35.67 -25.74
N THR A 641 16.08 35.22 -26.49
CA THR A 641 16.20 33.82 -26.88
C THR A 641 16.52 32.93 -25.64
N PRO A 642 15.96 31.73 -25.54
CA PRO A 642 16.26 30.82 -24.43
C PRO A 642 17.76 30.55 -24.31
N ALA A 643 18.33 30.81 -23.16
CA ALA A 643 19.76 30.67 -22.91
C ALA A 643 20.02 29.92 -21.58
N VAL A 644 21.23 29.40 -21.44
CA VAL A 644 21.66 28.63 -20.25
C VAL A 644 22.99 29.21 -19.72
N LEU A 645 23.31 28.87 -18.45
CA LEU A 645 24.65 29.12 -17.91
C LEU A 645 25.46 27.82 -17.94
N PHE A 646 26.72 27.89 -18.38
CA PHE A 646 27.67 26.78 -18.34
C PHE A 646 28.72 27.04 -17.24
N THR A 647 28.95 26.04 -16.38
CA THR A 647 29.91 26.15 -15.29
C THR A 647 30.55 24.77 -14.97
N ALA A 648 31.55 24.76 -14.10
CA ALA A 648 32.14 23.52 -13.61
C ALA A 648 31.13 22.69 -12.76
N MET A 649 31.21 21.38 -12.85
CA MET A 649 30.28 20.45 -12.18
C MET A 649 30.24 20.63 -10.66
N ASP A 650 31.39 20.88 -10.04
CA ASP A 650 31.54 21.02 -8.59
C ASP A 650 30.85 22.29 -8.02
N VAL A 651 30.69 23.32 -8.82
CA VAL A 651 30.02 24.58 -8.41
C VAL A 651 28.62 24.76 -9.01
N ARG A 652 28.26 23.96 -10.01
CA ARG A 652 27.00 24.08 -10.77
C ARG A 652 25.77 24.22 -9.86
N ARG A 653 25.61 23.34 -8.90
CA ARG A 653 24.46 23.32 -7.98
C ARG A 653 24.39 24.59 -7.13
N PHE A 654 25.53 25.10 -6.70
CA PHE A 654 25.60 26.31 -5.87
C PHE A 654 25.26 27.55 -6.68
N VAL A 655 25.74 27.62 -7.94
CA VAL A 655 25.36 28.71 -8.89
C VAL A 655 23.87 28.64 -9.17
N ARG A 656 23.29 27.44 -9.41
CA ARG A 656 21.83 27.28 -9.61
C ARG A 656 21.05 27.78 -8.39
N LYS A 657 21.46 27.40 -7.18
CA LYS A 657 20.79 27.79 -5.94
C LYS A 657 20.87 29.31 -5.69
N LEU A 658 21.94 29.94 -6.11
CA LEU A 658 22.15 31.40 -6.02
C LEU A 658 21.15 32.16 -6.87
N ILE A 659 20.94 31.72 -8.13
CA ILE A 659 20.08 32.44 -9.08
C ILE A 659 18.60 32.02 -9.02
N GLU A 660 18.26 30.94 -8.32
CA GLU A 660 16.96 30.30 -8.34
C GLU A 660 15.80 31.25 -7.97
N ARG A 661 16.04 32.23 -7.09
CA ARG A 661 15.01 33.16 -6.64
C ARG A 661 14.71 34.25 -7.68
N GLU A 662 15.72 34.75 -8.36
CA GLU A 662 15.62 35.90 -9.26
C GLU A 662 15.45 35.46 -10.72
N ARG A 663 16.12 34.37 -11.10
CA ARG A 663 16.13 33.81 -12.45
C ARG A 663 15.84 32.32 -12.43
N ALA A 664 14.64 31.93 -11.97
CA ALA A 664 14.19 30.53 -11.96
C ALA A 664 14.14 29.93 -13.38
N ASP A 665 13.91 30.75 -14.38
CA ASP A 665 13.86 30.43 -15.80
C ASP A 665 15.22 30.16 -16.44
N LEU A 666 16.35 30.57 -15.80
CA LEU A 666 17.70 30.42 -16.34
C LEU A 666 18.33 29.08 -15.85
N PRO A 667 18.43 28.06 -16.70
CA PRO A 667 19.04 26.79 -16.34
C PRO A 667 20.56 26.89 -16.22
N VAL A 668 21.15 26.06 -15.34
CA VAL A 668 22.59 25.94 -15.18
C VAL A 668 23.02 24.52 -15.57
N LEU A 669 23.89 24.39 -16.55
CA LEU A 669 24.45 23.14 -17.03
C LEU A 669 25.94 23.06 -16.70
N SER A 670 26.43 21.86 -16.43
CA SER A 670 27.85 21.63 -16.30
C SER A 670 28.53 21.49 -17.69
N PHE A 671 29.81 21.86 -17.79
CA PHE A 671 30.57 21.61 -19.02
C PHE A 671 30.57 20.11 -19.40
N GLN A 672 30.56 19.20 -18.41
CA GLN A 672 30.54 17.78 -18.64
C GLN A 672 29.17 17.27 -19.20
N GLU A 673 28.06 17.93 -18.88
CA GLU A 673 26.76 17.58 -19.43
C GLU A 673 26.67 17.90 -20.93
N VAL A 674 27.37 18.91 -21.38
CA VAL A 674 27.36 19.38 -22.80
C VAL A 674 28.61 18.98 -23.58
N ALA A 675 29.55 18.23 -22.98
CA ALA A 675 30.83 17.89 -23.60
C ALA A 675 30.69 17.10 -24.92
N ASP A 676 29.67 16.27 -25.04
CA ASP A 676 29.41 15.47 -26.26
C ASP A 676 28.38 16.12 -27.19
N GLU A 677 27.90 17.34 -26.86
CA GLU A 677 26.91 18.03 -27.69
C GLU A 677 27.61 18.90 -28.73
N PRO A 678 27.50 18.59 -30.04
CA PRO A 678 28.22 19.31 -31.10
C PRO A 678 27.64 20.70 -31.37
N HIS A 679 26.46 21.00 -30.89
CA HIS A 679 25.70 22.22 -31.19
C HIS A 679 25.57 23.11 -29.95
N VAL A 680 26.69 23.53 -29.37
CA VAL A 680 26.75 24.51 -28.28
C VAL A 680 27.26 25.85 -28.80
N ARG A 681 26.50 26.91 -28.57
CA ARG A 681 26.89 28.28 -28.92
C ARG A 681 27.13 29.11 -27.65
N VAL A 682 28.36 29.48 -27.41
CA VAL A 682 28.73 30.35 -26.28
C VAL A 682 28.59 31.82 -26.69
N LEU A 683 27.76 32.56 -25.94
CA LEU A 683 27.52 33.99 -26.15
C LEU A 683 28.66 34.87 -25.59
N GLY A 684 29.27 34.42 -24.50
CA GLY A 684 30.34 35.13 -23.81
C GLY A 684 30.66 34.51 -22.47
N THR A 685 31.50 35.17 -21.70
CA THR A 685 31.86 34.76 -20.34
C THR A 685 31.44 35.85 -19.36
N ILE A 686 30.63 35.46 -18.36
CA ILE A 686 30.20 36.33 -17.26
C ILE A 686 31.19 36.16 -16.12
N ASP A 687 31.88 37.25 -15.73
CA ASP A 687 32.85 37.20 -14.65
C ASP A 687 32.80 38.46 -13.80
N VAL A 688 33.15 38.34 -12.52
CA VAL A 688 33.24 39.47 -11.60
C VAL A 688 34.70 39.90 -11.52
N ARG A 689 35.11 40.82 -12.41
CA ARG A 689 36.49 41.30 -12.43
C ARG A 689 36.74 42.29 -11.29
N GLY A 690 37.60 41.94 -10.34
CA GLY A 690 38.19 42.89 -9.38
C GLY A 690 37.27 43.35 -8.24
N ALA A 691 36.20 42.65 -7.94
CA ALA A 691 35.28 43.04 -6.86
C ALA A 691 35.66 42.45 -5.47
N PHE A 692 36.67 41.56 -5.36
CA PHE A 692 37.04 40.88 -4.09
C PHE A 692 38.54 40.81 -3.88
#